data_0174cab801823aca7c86a07d73c5a7b3
#
_entry.id   0174cab801823aca7c86a07d73c5a7b3
#
_cell.length_a   1.000
_cell.length_b   1.000
_cell.length_c   1.000
_cell.angle_alpha   90.00
_cell.angle_beta   90.00
_cell.angle_gamma   90.00
#
_symmetry.space_group_name_H-M   'P 1'
#
loop_
_entity.id
_entity.type
_entity.pdbx_description
1 polymer ?
#
loop_
_entity_poly.entity_id
_entity_poly.type
_entity_poly.pdbx_seq_one_letter_code
_entity_poly.pdbx_strand_id
1 'polypeptide(L)'
;MKRMISLLVLITQTAFVMAQSPAAFGKKVKYMPKAFEKPSANTDLSTEGKTTNLPWIVFSDRDENYTTTAPGGSLIMKKLNFMEPFYVSKEENGYLKLIKYKAGMIRGRKINDKKSAISYGWIPKSKLLLWQRSFSNQKSGYPEKSIAVINGKMPMTESKFYYDNTDSAYVYNSPELKQRSAKVRLHEISYIFKKSEDGKKYLIGNEDQLVADSARKSVYGWIAADAVHNWGNRLFISPLQINSYEQSDSVAFALHGVHMDPLLGTNDVILRSSPVVAEEGNGRYVLGTAADVYNKSDNKVITISGSALPYLSYLDLRKNIHKINVVFVVDGGSPMTRYFSGLTNTIQSFENVFNEYGKKHNLSYGAVVYRDGVSCASTGILSSPSLSPDYRTLMSFLSKEAKKTEGCNGRIAHQPVYDGIKAGLNLLKNHHNETNLIVLIGSTGNESSTAYRLNQLTEDFAQVDARLLAIQMYSDYDQLFNNFVLQSKKLVSDAAVYAADRKKRFLVKGEGLNSTQAYNTSKLDSISYYLDYPKNSLIQGGVVFPTKGSVNSAESMNIALKRFIKETDMDINSQISSLDSAFRLTGIARKNLSVTVESQLEAPVYGDVADKMPHNAFKYYMTNSVAEDIVAKNKSLLQYSVVLNTMEFKQLNDIFSLMIGQNLQPDQSSFRSKLVKNYINIQRQLLDMDISNSDIRKMSLAKYFKTVTGLPVQNELLNKYTVIDLKRGSKMPQLDFENYLKFLISSSERIKRSTQVGQQFISNGKTYYYITEQNFIAPVEKETP
;
A
#
# COMPACT_ATOMS: atom_id res chain seq x y z
N MET A 1 -20.81 65.72 -21.27
CA MET A 1 -20.49 64.48 -20.47
C MET A 1 -20.04 63.33 -21.34
N LYS A 2 -20.69 62.92 -22.42
CA LYS A 2 -20.23 61.73 -23.22
C LYS A 2 -18.86 61.88 -23.88
N ARG A 3 -18.41 63.07 -24.29
CA ARG A 3 -17.05 63.28 -24.85
C ARG A 3 -15.92 63.28 -23.80
N MET A 4 -16.21 63.73 -22.58
CA MET A 4 -15.22 63.61 -21.50
C MET A 4 -14.97 62.17 -20.98
N ILE A 5 -16.01 61.35 -20.99
CA ILE A 5 -15.89 59.91 -20.60
C ILE A 5 -15.09 59.14 -21.65
N SER A 6 -15.26 59.42 -22.95
CA SER A 6 -14.48 58.81 -24.02
C SER A 6 -12.98 59.18 -23.95
N LEU A 7 -12.66 60.41 -23.53
CA LEU A 7 -11.27 60.87 -23.38
C LEU A 7 -10.61 60.21 -22.16
N LEU A 8 -11.36 60.01 -21.05
CA LEU A 8 -10.85 59.33 -19.85
C LEU A 8 -10.60 57.84 -20.08
N VAL A 9 -11.47 57.16 -20.84
CA VAL A 9 -11.29 55.76 -21.23
C VAL A 9 -10.11 55.60 -22.20
N LEU A 10 -9.88 56.54 -23.10
CA LEU A 10 -8.72 56.51 -24.01
C LEU A 10 -7.39 56.73 -23.25
N ILE A 11 -7.38 57.63 -22.23
CA ILE A 11 -6.19 57.85 -21.38
C ILE A 11 -5.89 56.66 -20.50
N THR A 12 -6.90 55.92 -19.98
CA THR A 12 -6.69 54.71 -19.21
C THR A 12 -6.22 53.54 -20.08
N GLN A 13 -6.69 53.43 -21.33
CA GLN A 13 -6.18 52.40 -22.27
C GLN A 13 -4.77 52.72 -22.74
N THR A 14 -4.41 53.98 -23.00
CA THR A 14 -3.03 54.35 -23.34
C THR A 14 -2.06 54.19 -22.18
N ALA A 15 -2.47 54.42 -20.93
CA ALA A 15 -1.66 54.17 -19.76
C ALA A 15 -1.39 52.62 -19.56
N PHE A 16 -2.37 51.79 -19.91
CA PHE A 16 -2.19 50.32 -19.87
C PHE A 16 -1.27 49.79 -20.97
N VAL A 17 -1.29 50.41 -22.15
CA VAL A 17 -0.39 50.07 -23.27
C VAL A 17 1.03 50.59 -23.02
N MET A 18 1.19 51.76 -22.36
CA MET A 18 2.49 52.32 -22.02
C MET A 18 3.27 51.50 -20.95
N ALA A 19 2.58 50.74 -20.10
CA ALA A 19 3.22 49.81 -19.14
C ALA A 19 3.86 48.60 -19.80
N GLN A 20 3.63 48.38 -21.10
CA GLN A 20 4.23 47.28 -21.87
C GLN A 20 5.35 47.73 -22.81
N SER A 21 5.82 48.96 -22.72
CA SER A 21 6.86 49.44 -23.63
C SER A 21 8.23 48.79 -23.36
N PRO A 22 8.99 48.41 -24.41
CA PRO A 22 10.33 47.85 -24.29
C PRO A 22 11.34 48.70 -23.55
N ALA A 23 11.07 50.02 -23.40
CA ALA A 23 11.94 50.98 -22.72
C ALA A 23 12.02 50.83 -21.18
N ALA A 24 11.10 50.04 -20.57
CA ALA A 24 11.08 49.80 -19.12
C ALA A 24 12.05 48.72 -18.61
N PHE A 25 12.80 48.10 -19.51
CA PHE A 25 13.75 47.03 -19.15
C PHE A 25 15.19 47.49 -19.10
N GLY A 26 15.95 47.03 -18.13
CA GLY A 26 17.39 46.98 -18.25
C GLY A 26 17.79 46.12 -19.47
N LYS A 27 18.85 46.48 -20.14
CA LYS A 27 19.38 45.78 -21.33
C LYS A 27 19.92 44.36 -20.99
N LYS A 28 19.92 43.99 -19.72
CA LYS A 28 20.56 42.76 -19.21
C LYS A 28 19.68 42.11 -18.13
N VAL A 29 19.78 40.77 -18.05
CA VAL A 29 19.24 39.97 -16.91
C VAL A 29 20.33 39.76 -15.87
N LYS A 30 19.96 39.37 -14.65
CA LYS A 30 20.90 38.97 -13.59
C LYS A 30 21.44 37.56 -13.88
N TYR A 31 22.65 37.32 -13.42
CA TYR A 31 23.21 35.97 -13.33
C TYR A 31 22.67 35.28 -12.08
N MET A 32 22.52 33.96 -12.15
CA MET A 32 22.11 33.14 -11.00
C MET A 32 23.18 33.20 -9.90
N PRO A 33 22.78 33.43 -8.64
CA PRO A 33 23.70 33.30 -7.51
C PRO A 33 24.31 31.89 -7.44
N LYS A 34 25.61 31.80 -7.11
CA LYS A 34 26.32 30.52 -7.04
C LYS A 34 25.69 29.56 -6.03
N ALA A 35 25.16 30.07 -4.92
CA ALA A 35 24.47 29.29 -3.88
C ALA A 35 23.25 28.55 -4.42
N PHE A 36 22.61 29.02 -5.51
CA PHE A 36 21.40 28.42 -6.09
C PHE A 36 21.71 27.37 -7.17
N GLU A 37 22.97 27.12 -7.46
CA GLU A 37 23.39 26.08 -8.42
C GLU A 37 23.18 24.68 -7.84
N LYS A 38 23.45 24.50 -6.52
CA LYS A 38 23.18 23.28 -5.76
C LYS A 38 22.48 23.60 -4.45
N PRO A 39 21.17 23.81 -4.49
CA PRO A 39 20.43 24.18 -3.29
C PRO A 39 20.33 23.02 -2.31
N SER A 40 20.18 23.34 -1.04
CA SER A 40 19.84 22.41 0.03
C SER A 40 18.64 22.95 0.82
N ALA A 41 18.12 22.17 1.73
CA ALA A 41 17.03 22.59 2.61
C ALA A 41 17.35 23.82 3.48
N ASN A 42 18.67 24.10 3.65
CA ASN A 42 19.20 25.22 4.45
C ASN A 42 19.81 26.33 3.58
N THR A 43 19.56 26.31 2.26
CA THR A 43 20.11 27.33 1.35
C THR A 43 19.52 28.70 1.70
N ASP A 44 20.41 29.66 2.04
CA ASP A 44 20.01 31.04 2.29
C ASP A 44 19.47 31.67 0.98
N LEU A 45 18.36 32.40 1.10
CA LEU A 45 17.79 33.18 0.01
C LEU A 45 18.54 34.49 -0.28
N SER A 46 19.62 34.75 0.45
CA SER A 46 20.53 35.86 0.14
C SER A 46 21.15 35.68 -1.24
N THR A 47 21.23 36.77 -1.98
CA THR A 47 21.83 36.81 -3.33
C THR A 47 23.17 37.54 -3.33
N GLU A 48 23.69 37.79 -2.13
CA GLU A 48 25.03 38.36 -1.94
C GLU A 48 26.11 37.30 -2.25
N GLY A 49 27.18 37.73 -2.90
CA GLY A 49 28.32 36.85 -3.16
C GLY A 49 28.55 36.55 -4.65
N LYS A 50 29.21 35.41 -4.91
CA LYS A 50 29.57 34.98 -6.27
C LYS A 50 28.35 34.58 -7.09
N THR A 51 28.39 34.91 -8.40
CA THR A 51 27.38 34.46 -9.37
C THR A 51 27.94 33.44 -10.34
N THR A 52 27.04 32.68 -10.96
CA THR A 52 27.37 31.81 -12.10
C THR A 52 27.47 32.65 -13.40
N ASN A 53 27.80 32.00 -14.51
CA ASN A 53 27.75 32.62 -15.84
C ASN A 53 26.41 32.37 -16.55
N LEU A 54 25.39 31.80 -15.87
CA LEU A 54 24.10 31.48 -16.44
C LEU A 54 23.06 32.54 -16.10
N PRO A 55 22.14 32.88 -17.04
CA PRO A 55 21.00 33.73 -16.74
C PRO A 55 20.17 33.16 -15.58
N TRP A 56 19.75 34.03 -14.67
CA TRP A 56 18.91 33.59 -13.54
C TRP A 56 17.47 33.38 -13.99
N ILE A 57 17.05 32.09 -13.98
CA ILE A 57 15.69 31.66 -14.26
C ILE A 57 15.04 31.26 -12.95
N VAL A 58 13.84 31.73 -12.70
CA VAL A 58 13.00 31.44 -11.54
C VAL A 58 11.62 30.98 -12.00
N PHE A 59 10.89 30.29 -11.12
CA PHE A 59 9.56 29.76 -11.42
C PHE A 59 8.55 30.24 -10.38
N SER A 60 7.29 30.47 -10.79
CA SER A 60 6.21 30.68 -9.83
C SER A 60 5.96 29.40 -9.04
N ASP A 61 6.10 29.44 -7.72
CA ASP A 61 5.98 28.23 -6.88
C ASP A 61 4.52 27.85 -6.56
N ARG A 62 3.53 28.67 -7.03
CA ARG A 62 2.10 28.47 -6.80
C ARG A 62 1.25 29.07 -7.89
N ASP A 63 0.02 28.61 -7.98
CA ASP A 63 -1.04 29.30 -8.72
C ASP A 63 -1.50 30.55 -7.97
N GLU A 64 -2.15 31.43 -8.69
CA GLU A 64 -2.65 32.72 -8.15
C GLU A 64 -1.57 33.60 -7.52
N ASN A 65 -0.35 33.45 -7.98
CA ASN A 65 0.74 34.35 -7.69
C ASN A 65 0.53 35.65 -8.48
N TYR A 66 0.72 36.79 -7.83
CA TYR A 66 0.53 38.08 -8.45
C TYR A 66 1.80 38.94 -8.30
N THR A 67 2.16 39.60 -9.39
CA THR A 67 3.23 40.60 -9.41
C THR A 67 2.63 41.99 -9.23
N THR A 68 3.46 42.91 -8.77
CA THR A 68 3.09 44.31 -8.55
C THR A 68 3.92 45.24 -9.43
N THR A 69 3.46 46.51 -9.61
CA THR A 69 4.17 47.50 -10.41
C THR A 69 5.46 47.99 -9.76
N ALA A 70 5.54 47.95 -8.44
CA ALA A 70 6.71 48.36 -7.65
C ALA A 70 7.01 47.32 -6.54
N PRO A 71 8.26 47.26 -6.00
CA PRO A 71 8.59 46.37 -4.87
C PRO A 71 7.72 46.73 -3.65
N GLY A 72 6.98 45.73 -3.11
CA GLY A 72 6.06 45.95 -1.98
C GLY A 72 4.81 46.76 -2.29
N GLY A 73 4.57 47.13 -3.56
CA GLY A 73 3.39 47.87 -3.95
C GLY A 73 2.10 47.04 -3.92
N SER A 74 0.94 47.72 -3.82
CA SER A 74 -0.38 47.08 -3.80
C SER A 74 -1.02 46.90 -5.21
N LEU A 75 -0.51 47.63 -6.21
CA LEU A 75 -1.11 47.61 -7.56
C LEU A 75 -0.66 46.35 -8.30
N ILE A 76 -1.58 45.42 -8.51
CA ILE A 76 -1.34 44.15 -9.25
C ILE A 76 -1.07 44.47 -10.73
N MET A 77 0.00 43.82 -11.24
CA MET A 77 0.39 43.95 -12.65
C MET A 77 0.05 42.73 -13.49
N LYS A 78 0.40 41.55 -13.03
CA LYS A 78 0.17 40.29 -13.75
C LYS A 78 -0.10 39.15 -12.77
N LYS A 79 -0.93 38.19 -13.23
CA LYS A 79 -1.10 36.87 -12.62
C LYS A 79 -0.06 35.90 -13.21
N LEU A 80 0.52 35.03 -12.36
CA LEU A 80 1.44 33.99 -12.76
C LEU A 80 0.79 32.63 -12.59
N ASN A 81 1.14 31.71 -13.49
CA ASN A 81 0.69 30.32 -13.37
C ASN A 81 1.73 29.48 -12.60
N PHE A 82 1.28 28.38 -12.00
CA PHE A 82 2.16 27.43 -11.30
C PHE A 82 3.25 26.90 -12.24
N MET A 83 4.50 26.98 -11.79
CA MET A 83 5.73 26.60 -12.51
C MET A 83 5.98 27.37 -13.80
N GLU A 84 5.36 28.51 -14.01
CA GLU A 84 5.69 29.41 -15.13
C GLU A 84 7.11 30.00 -14.93
N PRO A 85 8.01 29.87 -15.95
CA PRO A 85 9.39 30.32 -15.85
C PRO A 85 9.54 31.80 -16.18
N PHE A 86 10.52 32.48 -15.53
CA PHE A 86 10.83 33.88 -15.74
C PHE A 86 12.35 34.14 -15.66
N TYR A 87 12.83 35.10 -16.39
CA TYR A 87 14.15 35.68 -16.18
C TYR A 87 14.07 36.80 -15.13
N VAL A 88 15.11 36.90 -14.29
CA VAL A 88 15.24 38.02 -13.33
C VAL A 88 16.01 39.16 -13.95
N SER A 89 15.39 40.35 -14.02
CA SER A 89 16.04 41.56 -14.55
C SER A 89 16.63 42.48 -13.46
N LYS A 90 15.95 42.61 -12.32
CA LYS A 90 16.38 43.43 -11.19
C LYS A 90 15.97 42.78 -9.87
N GLU A 91 16.65 43.11 -8.83
CA GLU A 91 16.37 42.73 -7.45
C GLU A 91 16.43 43.94 -6.56
N GLU A 92 15.48 44.08 -5.66
CA GLU A 92 15.38 45.23 -4.75
C GLU A 92 14.55 44.83 -3.50
N ASN A 93 15.10 45.05 -2.31
CA ASN A 93 14.41 44.83 -1.03
C ASN A 93 13.72 43.45 -0.89
N GLY A 94 14.38 42.38 -1.34
CA GLY A 94 13.80 41.02 -1.31
C GLY A 94 12.80 40.70 -2.39
N TYR A 95 12.56 41.63 -3.33
CA TYR A 95 11.71 41.47 -4.50
C TYR A 95 12.52 41.30 -5.76
N LEU A 96 11.99 40.50 -6.72
CA LEU A 96 12.55 40.29 -8.02
C LEU A 96 11.65 40.89 -9.10
N LYS A 97 12.26 41.62 -10.06
CA LYS A 97 11.58 42.09 -11.27
C LYS A 97 11.68 41.04 -12.35
N LEU A 98 10.55 40.56 -12.83
CA LEU A 98 10.44 39.44 -13.75
C LEU A 98 10.26 39.89 -15.21
N ILE A 99 10.87 39.10 -16.12
CA ILE A 99 10.63 39.15 -17.57
C ILE A 99 10.13 37.78 -17.98
N LYS A 100 9.11 37.69 -18.83
CA LYS A 100 8.59 36.42 -19.35
C LYS A 100 9.71 35.63 -20.01
N TYR A 101 9.82 34.35 -19.64
CA TYR A 101 10.77 33.43 -20.27
C TYR A 101 10.36 33.16 -21.73
N LYS A 102 11.34 33.16 -22.62
CA LYS A 102 11.23 32.64 -23.98
C LYS A 102 12.61 32.07 -24.37
N ALA A 103 12.63 30.83 -24.83
CA ALA A 103 13.87 30.19 -25.28
C ALA A 103 14.57 31.04 -26.34
N GLY A 104 15.90 31.17 -26.27
CA GLY A 104 16.71 31.92 -27.20
C GLY A 104 16.63 33.46 -27.07
N MET A 105 15.78 34.01 -26.19
CA MET A 105 15.64 35.48 -26.00
C MET A 105 16.90 36.11 -25.39
N ILE A 106 17.68 35.36 -24.62
CA ILE A 106 18.85 35.85 -23.92
C ILE A 106 20.12 35.22 -24.50
N ARG A 107 21.15 36.02 -24.72
CA ARG A 107 22.52 35.56 -25.04
C ARG A 107 23.49 36.11 -23.99
N GLY A 108 24.06 35.20 -23.18
CA GLY A 108 24.76 35.58 -21.96
C GLY A 108 23.81 36.33 -20.99
N ARG A 109 24.01 37.65 -20.80
CA ARG A 109 23.12 38.52 -20.01
C ARG A 109 22.22 39.41 -20.88
N LYS A 110 22.55 39.58 -22.16
CA LYS A 110 21.91 40.53 -23.04
C LYS A 110 20.58 39.99 -23.57
N ILE A 111 19.57 40.82 -23.57
CA ILE A 111 18.27 40.58 -24.22
C ILE A 111 18.44 40.89 -25.70
N ASN A 112 18.44 39.87 -26.56
CA ASN A 112 18.59 40.02 -28.00
C ASN A 112 17.26 40.43 -28.65
N ASP A 113 16.15 39.82 -28.23
CA ASP A 113 14.83 40.08 -28.73
C ASP A 113 14.06 41.00 -27.76
N LYS A 114 14.29 42.28 -27.91
CA LYS A 114 13.63 43.31 -27.09
C LYS A 114 12.11 43.39 -27.33
N LYS A 115 11.64 43.03 -28.54
CA LYS A 115 10.19 43.06 -28.88
C LYS A 115 9.42 41.96 -28.16
N SER A 116 10.05 40.81 -27.91
CA SER A 116 9.46 39.68 -27.15
C SER A 116 9.62 39.83 -25.65
N ALA A 117 10.42 40.80 -25.16
CA ALA A 117 10.64 40.99 -23.72
C ALA A 117 9.42 41.68 -23.08
N ILE A 118 8.63 40.90 -22.36
CA ILE A 118 7.44 41.35 -21.63
C ILE A 118 7.76 41.43 -20.13
N SER A 119 7.56 42.62 -19.52
CA SER A 119 7.68 42.78 -18.05
C SER A 119 6.48 42.18 -17.35
N TYR A 120 6.79 41.42 -16.30
CA TYR A 120 5.77 40.89 -15.42
C TYR A 120 5.69 41.62 -14.08
N GLY A 121 6.62 42.58 -13.81
CA GLY A 121 6.62 43.34 -12.56
C GLY A 121 7.42 42.69 -11.45
N TRP A 122 7.09 43.04 -10.20
CA TRP A 122 7.83 42.71 -9.00
C TRP A 122 7.09 41.67 -8.18
N ILE A 123 7.82 40.74 -7.58
CA ILE A 123 7.30 39.70 -6.71
C ILE A 123 8.32 39.36 -5.61
N PRO A 124 7.91 39.03 -4.37
CA PRO A 124 8.82 38.63 -3.32
C PRO A 124 9.48 37.28 -3.63
N LYS A 125 10.76 37.11 -3.28
CA LYS A 125 11.51 35.88 -3.49
C LYS A 125 10.83 34.66 -2.88
N SER A 126 10.19 34.81 -1.73
CA SER A 126 9.53 33.71 -0.99
C SER A 126 8.42 33.03 -1.80
N LYS A 127 7.80 33.74 -2.77
CA LYS A 127 6.75 33.22 -3.66
C LYS A 127 7.27 32.61 -4.99
N LEU A 128 8.57 32.41 -5.09
CA LEU A 128 9.23 31.83 -6.26
C LEU A 128 10.09 30.63 -5.87
N LEU A 129 10.22 29.70 -6.80
CA LEU A 129 11.32 28.75 -6.80
C LEU A 129 12.52 29.42 -7.51
N LEU A 130 13.62 29.66 -6.77
CA LEU A 130 14.74 30.48 -7.18
C LEU A 130 15.82 29.73 -7.97
N TRP A 131 15.72 28.43 -8.07
CA TRP A 131 16.69 27.50 -8.67
C TRP A 131 16.02 26.44 -9.54
N GLN A 132 16.82 25.72 -10.32
CA GLN A 132 16.36 24.72 -11.27
C GLN A 132 16.60 23.27 -10.79
N ARG A 133 17.38 23.07 -9.72
CA ARG A 133 17.70 21.73 -9.20
C ARG A 133 16.96 21.45 -7.91
N SER A 134 16.69 20.18 -7.66
CA SER A 134 16.23 19.72 -6.36
C SER A 134 17.30 19.89 -5.29
N PHE A 135 16.94 19.74 -4.05
CA PHE A 135 17.89 19.76 -2.94
C PHE A 135 18.97 18.69 -3.13
N SER A 136 20.18 19.04 -2.79
CA SER A 136 21.36 18.17 -2.84
C SER A 136 21.81 17.81 -1.43
N ASN A 137 22.17 16.55 -1.26
CA ASN A 137 22.78 16.07 -0.03
C ASN A 137 24.21 16.62 0.09
N GLN A 138 24.49 17.36 1.14
CA GLN A 138 25.77 18.04 1.35
C GLN A 138 26.94 17.07 1.55
N LYS A 139 26.69 15.84 2.02
CA LYS A 139 27.73 14.82 2.24
C LYS A 139 28.12 14.06 0.98
N SER A 140 27.18 13.85 0.06
CA SER A 140 27.41 13.04 -1.15
C SER A 140 27.42 13.85 -2.45
N GLY A 141 26.88 15.08 -2.45
CA GLY A 141 26.73 15.92 -3.64
C GLY A 141 25.63 15.45 -4.62
N TYR A 142 24.91 14.35 -4.30
CA TYR A 142 23.84 13.84 -5.13
C TYR A 142 22.47 14.43 -4.75
N PRO A 143 21.49 14.48 -5.68
CA PRO A 143 20.14 14.91 -5.37
C PRO A 143 19.51 14.08 -4.24
N GLU A 144 18.80 14.75 -3.33
CA GLU A 144 18.04 14.08 -2.27
C GLU A 144 16.75 13.52 -2.85
N LYS A 145 16.53 12.23 -2.63
CA LYS A 145 15.30 11.54 -3.00
C LYS A 145 14.32 11.55 -1.83
N SER A 146 13.05 11.53 -2.16
CA SER A 146 11.98 11.28 -1.21
C SER A 146 11.02 10.23 -1.73
N ILE A 147 10.34 9.57 -0.83
CA ILE A 147 9.29 8.58 -1.13
C ILE A 147 7.99 9.01 -0.46
N ALA A 148 6.88 8.83 -1.17
CA ALA A 148 5.56 9.06 -0.60
C ALA A 148 5.23 7.96 0.41
N VAL A 149 4.76 8.35 1.60
CA VAL A 149 4.52 7.45 2.73
C VAL A 149 3.19 7.79 3.43
N ILE A 150 2.75 6.89 4.29
CA ILE A 150 1.63 7.13 5.20
C ILE A 150 2.20 7.50 6.56
N ASN A 151 1.78 8.63 7.11
CA ASN A 151 2.17 9.01 8.45
C ASN A 151 1.53 8.06 9.48
N GLY A 152 2.36 7.29 10.19
CA GLY A 152 1.92 6.32 11.18
C GLY A 152 1.33 6.90 12.45
N LYS A 153 1.49 8.21 12.73
CA LYS A 153 1.06 8.79 14.01
C LYS A 153 -0.45 9.05 14.06
N MET A 154 -1.03 9.55 12.97
CA MET A 154 -2.47 9.89 12.92
C MET A 154 -3.02 9.72 11.50
N PRO A 155 -3.07 8.50 10.95
CA PRO A 155 -3.45 8.29 9.56
C PRO A 155 -4.90 8.66 9.24
N MET A 156 -5.73 8.89 10.27
CA MET A 156 -7.17 8.97 10.15
C MET A 156 -7.75 10.35 10.32
N THR A 157 -7.08 11.22 11.10
CA THR A 157 -7.70 12.46 11.56
C THR A 157 -7.68 13.58 10.53
N GLU A 158 -6.79 13.48 9.52
CA GLU A 158 -6.63 14.50 8.50
C GLU A 158 -6.55 13.90 7.10
N SER A 159 -7.65 13.36 6.60
CA SER A 159 -7.72 12.68 5.30
C SER A 159 -7.19 13.48 4.11
N LYS A 160 -7.17 14.83 4.20
CA LYS A 160 -6.58 15.70 3.17
C LYS A 160 -5.07 15.51 2.98
N PHE A 161 -4.38 14.90 3.94
CA PHE A 161 -2.94 14.63 3.90
C PHE A 161 -2.61 13.19 3.51
N TYR A 162 -3.60 12.31 3.40
CA TYR A 162 -3.42 10.89 3.19
C TYR A 162 -3.84 10.45 1.79
N TYR A 163 -3.73 9.18 1.57
CA TYR A 163 -3.99 8.54 0.31
C TYR A 163 -5.49 8.40 0.06
N ASP A 164 -5.86 8.49 -1.19
CA ASP A 164 -7.21 8.15 -1.62
C ASP A 164 -7.33 6.63 -1.88
N ASN A 165 -8.50 6.20 -2.35
CA ASN A 165 -8.80 4.81 -2.66
C ASN A 165 -7.94 4.20 -3.79
N THR A 166 -7.00 4.95 -4.34
CA THR A 166 -6.08 4.48 -5.39
C THR A 166 -4.62 4.38 -4.88
N ASP A 167 -4.41 4.33 -3.59
CA ASP A 167 -3.09 4.27 -2.93
C ASP A 167 -2.17 5.40 -3.35
N SER A 168 -2.68 6.62 -3.35
CA SER A 168 -1.93 7.80 -3.76
C SER A 168 -2.26 9.01 -2.90
N ALA A 169 -1.26 9.89 -2.73
CA ALA A 169 -1.40 11.17 -2.08
C ALA A 169 -1.71 12.26 -3.10
N TYR A 170 -2.56 13.21 -2.73
CA TYR A 170 -2.77 14.41 -3.53
C TYR A 170 -1.63 15.40 -3.35
N VAL A 171 -1.25 16.03 -4.43
CA VAL A 171 -0.38 17.21 -4.46
C VAL A 171 -1.14 18.41 -5.02
N TYR A 172 -0.67 19.60 -4.70
CA TYR A 172 -1.43 20.83 -4.89
C TYR A 172 -0.61 21.88 -5.62
N ASN A 173 -1.28 22.78 -6.34
CA ASN A 173 -0.63 23.88 -7.05
C ASN A 173 -0.16 25.02 -6.13
N SER A 174 -0.44 24.93 -4.83
CA SER A 174 -0.03 25.98 -3.88
C SER A 174 0.26 25.40 -2.50
N PRO A 175 1.10 26.05 -1.68
CA PRO A 175 1.39 25.58 -0.32
C PRO A 175 0.19 25.69 0.64
N GLU A 176 -0.89 26.34 0.26
CA GLU A 176 -2.15 26.35 1.01
C GLU A 176 -2.95 25.06 0.87
N LEU A 177 -2.52 24.12 0.01
CA LEU A 177 -3.10 22.80 -0.25
C LEU A 177 -4.60 22.86 -0.66
N LYS A 178 -5.01 23.84 -1.43
CA LYS A 178 -6.41 24.05 -1.82
C LYS A 178 -6.76 23.40 -3.18
N GLN A 179 -5.96 23.69 -4.21
CA GLN A 179 -6.22 23.21 -5.57
C GLN A 179 -5.32 22.00 -5.90
N ARG A 180 -5.92 20.85 -6.13
CA ARG A 180 -5.22 19.63 -6.51
C ARG A 180 -4.54 19.77 -7.86
N SER A 181 -3.28 19.34 -7.94
CA SER A 181 -2.46 19.35 -9.15
C SER A 181 -2.34 17.96 -9.76
N ALA A 182 -1.98 16.98 -8.96
CA ALA A 182 -1.73 15.61 -9.39
C ALA A 182 -1.87 14.65 -8.21
N LYS A 183 -1.56 13.38 -8.45
CA LYS A 183 -1.44 12.33 -7.44
C LYS A 183 -0.06 11.71 -7.51
N VAL A 184 0.48 11.37 -6.35
CA VAL A 184 1.74 10.63 -6.20
C VAL A 184 1.41 9.31 -5.53
N ARG A 185 1.84 8.21 -6.13
CA ARG A 185 1.57 6.86 -5.60
C ARG A 185 2.40 6.62 -4.34
N LEU A 186 1.90 5.74 -3.48
CA LEU A 186 2.65 5.25 -2.35
C LEU A 186 4.00 4.68 -2.82
N HIS A 187 5.07 5.01 -2.09
CA HIS A 187 6.47 4.64 -2.37
C HIS A 187 7.02 5.15 -3.71
N GLU A 188 6.33 6.05 -4.38
CA GLU A 188 6.87 6.69 -5.57
C GLU A 188 8.06 7.59 -5.21
N ILE A 189 9.15 7.47 -6.01
CA ILE A 189 10.34 8.28 -5.84
C ILE A 189 10.08 9.68 -6.39
N SER A 190 10.39 10.69 -5.60
CA SER A 190 10.32 12.10 -5.97
C SER A 190 11.54 12.87 -5.46
N TYR A 191 11.66 14.13 -5.88
CA TYR A 191 12.74 15.06 -5.52
C TYR A 191 12.14 16.30 -4.89
N ILE A 192 12.78 16.84 -3.84
CA ILE A 192 12.30 18.02 -3.13
C ILE A 192 12.99 19.27 -3.70
N PHE A 193 12.19 20.22 -4.20
CA PHE A 193 12.70 21.48 -4.77
C PHE A 193 12.63 22.65 -3.79
N LYS A 194 11.63 22.67 -2.93
CA LYS A 194 11.42 23.78 -1.99
C LYS A 194 10.68 23.29 -0.75
N LYS A 195 10.97 23.95 0.37
CA LYS A 195 10.28 23.78 1.65
C LYS A 195 9.46 25.04 1.91
N SER A 196 8.25 24.92 2.46
CA SER A 196 7.46 26.06 2.92
C SER A 196 8.13 26.76 4.11
N GLU A 197 7.78 28.01 4.37
CA GLU A 197 8.36 28.80 5.47
C GLU A 197 8.11 28.15 6.85
N ASP A 198 6.94 27.53 7.03
CA ASP A 198 6.58 26.79 8.24
C ASP A 198 7.22 25.40 8.32
N GLY A 199 7.93 24.97 7.27
CA GLY A 199 8.57 23.66 7.17
C GLY A 199 7.64 22.46 7.04
N LYS A 200 6.34 22.68 6.97
CA LYS A 200 5.33 21.61 6.99
C LYS A 200 4.92 21.11 5.60
N LYS A 201 5.46 21.70 4.53
CA LYS A 201 5.11 21.33 3.16
C LYS A 201 6.32 21.34 2.26
N TYR A 202 6.35 20.44 1.28
CA TYR A 202 7.41 20.36 0.27
C TYR A 202 6.84 20.52 -1.14
N LEU A 203 7.58 21.23 -1.99
CA LEU A 203 7.38 21.23 -3.43
C LEU A 203 8.18 20.07 -4.02
N ILE A 204 7.49 19.09 -4.61
CA ILE A 204 8.11 17.86 -5.12
C ILE A 204 7.92 17.71 -6.62
N GLY A 205 8.84 16.98 -7.25
CA GLY A 205 8.80 16.66 -8.68
C GLY A 205 9.37 15.28 -9.00
N ASN A 206 9.22 14.86 -10.25
CA ASN A 206 9.67 13.57 -10.75
C ASN A 206 11.07 13.59 -11.40
N GLU A 207 11.68 14.78 -11.49
CA GLU A 207 13.03 14.99 -12.01
C GLU A 207 13.85 15.74 -10.97
N ASP A 208 15.16 15.55 -10.96
CA ASP A 208 16.07 16.27 -10.09
C ASP A 208 16.51 17.64 -10.66
N GLN A 209 16.19 17.90 -11.94
CA GLN A 209 16.48 19.15 -12.61
C GLN A 209 15.31 19.61 -13.48
N LEU A 210 14.98 20.91 -13.40
CA LEU A 210 13.92 21.52 -14.18
C LEU A 210 14.48 22.10 -15.49
N VAL A 211 13.79 21.82 -16.58
CA VAL A 211 13.97 22.49 -17.86
C VAL A 211 12.87 23.54 -17.99
N ALA A 212 13.23 24.82 -18.27
CA ALA A 212 12.27 25.93 -18.23
C ALA A 212 11.05 25.71 -19.11
N ASP A 213 11.21 25.12 -20.30
CA ASP A 213 10.11 24.88 -21.25
C ASP A 213 9.16 23.76 -20.81
N SER A 214 9.58 22.87 -19.89
CA SER A 214 8.81 21.71 -19.44
C SER A 214 8.64 21.62 -17.91
N ALA A 215 9.04 22.64 -17.18
CA ALA A 215 9.09 22.62 -15.71
C ALA A 215 7.75 22.17 -15.07
N ARG A 216 6.62 22.61 -15.65
CA ARG A 216 5.28 22.21 -15.18
C ARG A 216 5.04 20.71 -15.26
N LYS A 217 5.63 20.01 -16.24
CA LYS A 217 5.50 18.55 -16.42
C LYS A 217 6.39 17.77 -15.45
N SER A 218 7.48 18.38 -14.99
CA SER A 218 8.47 17.77 -14.10
C SER A 218 8.16 17.99 -12.61
N VAL A 219 7.21 18.88 -12.27
CA VAL A 219 6.82 19.17 -10.89
C VAL A 219 5.40 18.66 -10.63
N TYR A 220 5.27 17.81 -9.62
CA TYR A 220 3.96 17.36 -9.16
C TYR A 220 3.18 18.48 -8.50
N GLY A 221 3.77 19.13 -7.50
CA GLY A 221 3.17 20.19 -6.71
C GLY A 221 3.60 20.16 -5.24
N TRP A 222 2.83 20.87 -4.43
CA TRP A 222 3.01 20.94 -2.97
C TRP A 222 2.33 19.77 -2.29
N ILE A 223 3.00 19.19 -1.32
CA ILE A 223 2.51 18.08 -0.49
C ILE A 223 2.83 18.34 0.98
N ALA A 224 2.03 17.79 1.89
CA ALA A 224 2.35 17.81 3.31
C ALA A 224 3.68 17.08 3.59
N ALA A 225 4.51 17.65 4.46
CA ALA A 225 5.84 17.10 4.73
C ALA A 225 5.79 15.70 5.39
N ASP A 226 4.73 15.42 6.13
CA ASP A 226 4.50 14.13 6.78
C ASP A 226 3.94 13.04 5.84
N ALA A 227 3.51 13.41 4.63
CA ALA A 227 3.11 12.46 3.59
C ALA A 227 4.28 12.00 2.71
N VAL A 228 5.48 12.53 2.93
CA VAL A 228 6.72 12.11 2.25
C VAL A 228 7.83 11.90 3.25
N HIS A 229 8.67 10.90 2.99
CA HIS A 229 9.89 10.69 3.75
C HIS A 229 11.08 11.12 2.91
N ASN A 230 11.87 12.07 3.44
CA ASN A 230 13.12 12.46 2.80
C ASN A 230 14.14 11.33 2.97
N TRP A 231 14.51 10.71 1.87
CA TRP A 231 15.47 9.61 1.86
C TRP A 231 16.91 10.09 1.87
N GLY A 232 17.23 11.36 1.70
CA GLY A 232 18.55 11.98 1.81
C GLY A 232 19.70 11.22 1.14
N ASN A 233 19.96 10.00 1.59
CA ASN A 233 20.88 9.04 1.00
C ASN A 233 20.22 8.24 -0.13
N ARG A 234 21.06 7.72 -1.03
CA ARG A 234 20.65 6.76 -2.07
C ARG A 234 20.89 5.30 -1.65
N LEU A 235 21.45 5.09 -0.45
CA LEU A 235 21.74 3.78 0.12
C LEU A 235 20.47 3.12 0.66
N PHE A 236 20.31 1.85 0.38
CA PHE A 236 19.32 1.01 1.04
C PHE A 236 19.87 -0.40 1.31
N ILE A 237 19.24 -1.10 2.23
CA ILE A 237 19.51 -2.50 2.53
C ILE A 237 18.37 -3.31 1.94
N SER A 238 18.72 -4.30 1.13
CA SER A 238 17.76 -5.19 0.48
C SER A 238 18.07 -6.65 0.77
N PRO A 239 17.06 -7.53 0.73
CA PRO A 239 17.30 -8.96 0.78
C PRO A 239 18.02 -9.43 -0.49
N LEU A 240 18.86 -10.46 -0.38
CA LEU A 240 19.51 -11.10 -1.52
C LEU A 240 18.47 -11.82 -2.40
N GLN A 241 17.73 -12.72 -1.80
CA GLN A 241 16.60 -13.45 -2.40
C GLN A 241 15.62 -13.82 -1.31
N ILE A 242 14.33 -13.86 -1.65
CA ILE A 242 13.29 -14.34 -0.77
C ILE A 242 12.48 -15.39 -1.53
N ASN A 243 12.69 -16.65 -1.20
CA ASN A 243 12.04 -17.79 -1.83
C ASN A 243 10.97 -18.45 -0.95
N SER A 244 10.97 -18.17 0.35
CA SER A 244 10.05 -18.73 1.33
C SER A 244 9.66 -17.74 2.42
N TYR A 245 8.60 -18.07 3.16
CA TYR A 245 8.17 -17.30 4.35
C TYR A 245 9.25 -17.25 5.44
N GLU A 246 9.96 -18.34 5.66
CA GLU A 246 11.04 -18.42 6.66
C GLU A 246 12.19 -17.47 6.33
N GLN A 247 12.57 -17.38 5.04
CA GLN A 247 13.58 -16.43 4.61
C GLN A 247 13.10 -14.97 4.74
N SER A 248 11.83 -14.71 4.40
CA SER A 248 11.23 -13.38 4.56
C SER A 248 11.19 -12.97 6.03
N ASP A 249 10.81 -13.88 6.93
CA ASP A 249 10.78 -13.66 8.37
C ASP A 249 12.20 -13.42 8.93
N SER A 250 13.17 -14.21 8.48
CA SER A 250 14.58 -14.05 8.87
C SER A 250 15.17 -12.72 8.42
N VAL A 251 14.85 -12.26 7.21
CA VAL A 251 15.24 -10.94 6.71
C VAL A 251 14.60 -9.83 7.54
N ALA A 252 13.33 -9.94 7.85
CA ALA A 252 12.62 -8.97 8.65
C ALA A 252 13.16 -8.90 10.08
N PHE A 253 13.45 -10.06 10.69
CA PHE A 253 14.06 -10.12 12.00
C PHE A 253 15.45 -9.48 12.03
N ALA A 254 16.28 -9.74 11.02
CA ALA A 254 17.60 -9.12 10.90
C ALA A 254 17.52 -7.58 10.77
N LEU A 255 16.58 -7.06 9.97
CA LEU A 255 16.43 -5.62 9.72
C LEU A 255 15.73 -4.88 10.86
N HIS A 256 14.74 -5.51 11.49
CA HIS A 256 13.79 -4.81 12.34
C HIS A 256 13.64 -5.42 13.73
N GLY A 257 14.27 -6.56 14.00
CA GLY A 257 14.15 -7.27 15.27
C GLY A 257 12.79 -7.93 15.50
N VAL A 258 12.00 -8.13 14.44
CA VAL A 258 10.66 -8.71 14.49
C VAL A 258 10.47 -9.77 13.42
N HIS A 259 9.59 -10.73 13.67
CA HIS A 259 9.21 -11.75 12.71
C HIS A 259 8.04 -11.28 11.85
N MET A 260 8.19 -11.39 10.54
CA MET A 260 7.16 -10.95 9.58
C MET A 260 7.34 -11.60 8.21
N ASP A 261 6.27 -11.56 7.42
CA ASP A 261 6.29 -12.10 6.06
C ASP A 261 5.70 -11.14 4.99
N PRO A 262 5.69 -9.86 5.13
CA PRO A 262 4.94 -8.97 4.24
C PRO A 262 5.61 -8.72 2.88
N LEU A 263 6.87 -9.04 2.74
CA LEU A 263 7.66 -8.76 1.52
C LEU A 263 7.53 -9.85 0.46
N LEU A 264 7.00 -11.00 0.86
CA LEU A 264 6.87 -12.15 -0.04
C LEU A 264 5.85 -11.87 -1.14
N GLY A 265 6.22 -12.17 -2.38
CA GLY A 265 5.34 -12.00 -3.55
C GLY A 265 5.31 -10.59 -4.17
N THR A 266 6.02 -9.62 -3.63
CA THR A 266 6.20 -8.33 -4.30
C THR A 266 7.43 -8.34 -5.20
N ASN A 267 7.27 -7.79 -6.42
CA ASN A 267 8.37 -7.56 -7.37
C ASN A 267 8.94 -6.14 -7.29
N ASP A 268 8.35 -5.27 -6.49
CA ASP A 268 8.81 -3.89 -6.35
C ASP A 268 10.07 -3.83 -5.48
N VAL A 269 11.15 -3.33 -6.04
CA VAL A 269 12.45 -3.20 -5.36
C VAL A 269 12.36 -2.27 -4.15
N ILE A 270 11.61 -1.18 -4.27
CA ILE A 270 11.46 -0.21 -3.17
C ILE A 270 10.66 -0.81 -2.02
N LEU A 271 9.59 -1.55 -2.31
CA LEU A 271 8.77 -2.19 -1.28
C LEU A 271 9.55 -3.26 -0.49
N ARG A 272 10.50 -3.94 -1.15
CA ARG A 272 11.34 -4.98 -0.51
C ARG A 272 12.60 -4.44 0.15
N SER A 273 12.85 -3.15 0.06
CA SER A 273 14.09 -2.51 0.48
C SER A 273 13.85 -1.58 1.67
N SER A 274 14.85 -1.44 2.51
CA SER A 274 14.87 -0.49 3.61
C SER A 274 15.90 0.61 3.31
N PRO A 275 15.45 1.83 2.94
CA PRO A 275 16.35 2.94 2.70
C PRO A 275 17.04 3.37 3.99
N VAL A 276 18.32 3.69 3.90
CA VAL A 276 19.09 4.31 4.98
C VAL A 276 18.77 5.80 4.95
N VAL A 277 17.90 6.23 5.85
CA VAL A 277 17.37 7.61 5.87
C VAL A 277 18.25 8.56 6.66
N ALA A 278 19.04 8.04 7.61
CA ALA A 278 20.01 8.80 8.37
C ALA A 278 21.18 7.93 8.86
N GLU A 279 22.31 8.56 9.13
CA GLU A 279 23.48 8.00 9.83
C GLU A 279 23.57 8.66 11.21
N GLU A 280 23.50 7.89 12.30
CA GLU A 280 23.48 8.44 13.66
C GLU A 280 24.89 8.81 14.19
N GLY A 281 25.94 8.48 13.44
CA GLY A 281 27.33 8.80 13.83
C GLY A 281 27.96 7.84 14.85
N ASN A 282 27.18 6.95 15.46
CA ASN A 282 27.63 5.97 16.47
C ASN A 282 27.81 4.56 15.88
N GLY A 283 28.11 4.45 14.59
CA GLY A 283 28.12 3.15 13.89
C GLY A 283 26.71 2.57 13.72
N ARG A 284 25.69 3.43 13.59
CA ARG A 284 24.28 3.04 13.43
C ARG A 284 23.63 3.77 12.25
N TYR A 285 22.82 3.03 11.54
CA TYR A 285 21.91 3.53 10.50
C TYR A 285 20.48 3.61 11.01
N VAL A 286 19.76 4.64 10.62
CA VAL A 286 18.30 4.67 10.70
C VAL A 286 17.75 4.14 9.39
N LEU A 287 17.07 3.01 9.44
CA LEU A 287 16.37 2.42 8.30
C LEU A 287 14.93 2.91 8.28
N GLY A 288 14.48 3.34 7.12
CA GLY A 288 13.06 3.51 6.83
C GLY A 288 12.57 2.26 6.09
N THR A 289 11.34 1.86 6.31
CA THR A 289 10.73 0.81 5.51
C THR A 289 9.51 1.32 4.77
N ALA A 290 9.51 1.07 3.50
CA ALA A 290 8.36 1.28 2.64
C ALA A 290 7.43 0.06 2.64
N ALA A 291 7.91 -1.08 3.14
CA ALA A 291 7.11 -2.26 3.38
C ALA A 291 6.53 -2.21 4.79
N ASP A 292 5.52 -3.00 5.00
CA ASP A 292 4.87 -3.19 6.27
C ASP A 292 5.80 -3.98 7.21
N VAL A 293 6.27 -3.33 8.26
CA VAL A 293 7.17 -3.91 9.26
C VAL A 293 6.45 -4.10 10.56
N TYR A 294 6.63 -5.25 11.19
CA TYR A 294 5.77 -5.67 12.25
C TYR A 294 6.47 -6.12 13.52
N ASN A 295 6.30 -5.37 14.54
CA ASN A 295 6.23 -5.89 15.88
C ASN A 295 4.90 -6.65 16.02
N LYS A 296 4.90 -7.90 16.52
CA LYS A 296 3.67 -8.69 16.71
C LYS A 296 2.62 -7.99 17.57
N SER A 297 3.01 -7.07 18.43
CA SER A 297 2.12 -6.25 19.25
C SER A 297 1.64 -4.97 18.56
N ASP A 298 2.46 -4.36 17.71
CA ASP A 298 2.19 -3.03 17.15
C ASP A 298 1.84 -3.05 15.67
N ASN A 299 2.14 -4.17 14.99
CA ASN A 299 1.77 -4.34 13.60
C ASN A 299 0.27 -4.38 13.42
N LYS A 300 -0.27 -3.44 12.67
CA LYS A 300 -1.71 -3.36 12.40
C LYS A 300 -2.01 -2.75 11.05
N VAL A 301 -3.07 -3.24 10.46
CA VAL A 301 -3.72 -2.62 9.29
C VAL A 301 -4.87 -1.77 9.80
N ILE A 302 -5.03 -0.58 9.27
CA ILE A 302 -6.20 0.26 9.54
C ILE A 302 -7.20 0.02 8.42
N THR A 303 -8.39 -0.38 8.79
CA THR A 303 -9.47 -0.68 7.86
C THR A 303 -10.20 0.58 7.40
N ILE A 304 -11.03 0.47 6.39
CA ILE A 304 -11.82 1.60 5.88
C ILE A 304 -12.83 2.11 6.91
N SER A 305 -13.28 1.26 7.83
CA SER A 305 -14.17 1.65 8.94
C SER A 305 -13.42 2.39 10.06
N GLY A 306 -12.09 2.50 9.97
CA GLY A 306 -11.25 3.07 11.01
C GLY A 306 -10.87 2.08 12.12
N SER A 307 -11.29 0.82 12.03
CA SER A 307 -10.89 -0.22 12.97
C SER A 307 -9.42 -0.61 12.76
N ALA A 308 -8.74 -0.98 13.84
CA ALA A 308 -7.38 -1.52 13.78
C ALA A 308 -7.44 -3.05 13.77
N LEU A 309 -6.74 -3.66 12.81
CA LEU A 309 -6.52 -5.11 12.76
C LEU A 309 -5.05 -5.40 13.11
N PRO A 310 -4.73 -5.79 14.36
CA PRO A 310 -3.39 -6.21 14.75
C PRO A 310 -2.98 -7.51 14.04
N TYR A 311 -1.67 -7.70 13.85
CA TYR A 311 -1.14 -8.90 13.20
C TYR A 311 -1.51 -10.21 13.92
N LEU A 312 -1.52 -10.21 15.25
CA LEU A 312 -1.96 -11.39 16.02
C LEU A 312 -3.45 -11.69 15.78
N SER A 313 -4.28 -10.66 15.77
CA SER A 313 -5.71 -10.83 15.45
C SER A 313 -5.94 -11.33 14.03
N TYR A 314 -5.12 -10.88 13.06
CA TYR A 314 -5.15 -11.43 11.71
C TYR A 314 -4.86 -12.94 11.69
N LEU A 315 -3.83 -13.40 12.42
CA LEU A 315 -3.50 -14.83 12.50
C LEU A 315 -4.64 -15.63 13.14
N ASP A 316 -5.26 -15.10 14.21
CA ASP A 316 -6.38 -15.74 14.87
C ASP A 316 -7.64 -15.79 14.01
N LEU A 317 -7.98 -14.68 13.35
CA LEU A 317 -9.10 -14.64 12.40
C LEU A 317 -8.90 -15.63 11.26
N ARG A 318 -7.70 -15.64 10.66
CA ARG A 318 -7.35 -16.57 9.58
C ARG A 318 -7.49 -18.04 10.01
N LYS A 319 -7.04 -18.37 11.21
CA LYS A 319 -7.20 -19.71 11.81
C LYS A 319 -8.65 -20.04 12.08
N ASN A 320 -9.42 -19.09 12.61
CA ASN A 320 -10.81 -19.30 12.99
C ASN A 320 -11.73 -19.44 11.78
N ILE A 321 -11.53 -18.69 10.72
CA ILE A 321 -12.28 -18.81 9.45
C ILE A 321 -12.20 -20.25 8.88
N HIS A 322 -11.08 -20.95 9.10
CA HIS A 322 -10.93 -22.35 8.69
C HIS A 322 -11.62 -23.37 9.60
N LYS A 323 -12.16 -22.96 10.74
CA LYS A 323 -12.96 -23.82 11.59
C LYS A 323 -14.42 -23.77 11.12
N ILE A 324 -14.94 -24.90 10.73
CA ILE A 324 -16.32 -25.04 10.24
C ILE A 324 -17.12 -25.86 11.21
N ASN A 325 -18.17 -25.27 11.78
CA ASN A 325 -19.08 -25.92 12.68
C ASN A 325 -20.37 -26.25 11.92
N VAL A 326 -20.74 -27.51 11.91
CA VAL A 326 -21.95 -28.00 11.24
C VAL A 326 -22.91 -28.53 12.29
N VAL A 327 -24.07 -27.89 12.42
CA VAL A 327 -25.12 -28.33 13.33
C VAL A 327 -26.32 -28.85 12.55
N PHE A 328 -26.62 -30.12 12.71
CA PHE A 328 -27.80 -30.73 12.16
C PHE A 328 -29.00 -30.48 13.10
N VAL A 329 -30.04 -29.84 12.59
CA VAL A 329 -31.31 -29.63 13.31
C VAL A 329 -32.37 -30.49 12.64
N VAL A 330 -32.77 -31.56 13.30
CA VAL A 330 -33.56 -32.61 12.68
C VAL A 330 -34.93 -32.71 13.36
N ASP A 331 -35.99 -32.74 12.55
CA ASP A 331 -37.34 -33.04 12.99
C ASP A 331 -37.45 -34.52 13.42
N GLY A 332 -37.76 -34.77 14.68
CA GLY A 332 -38.01 -36.09 15.27
C GLY A 332 -39.47 -36.34 15.58
N GLY A 333 -40.38 -35.50 15.09
CA GLY A 333 -41.85 -35.63 15.30
C GLY A 333 -42.51 -36.70 14.44
N SER A 334 -43.82 -36.84 14.60
CA SER A 334 -44.59 -37.90 13.92
C SER A 334 -44.52 -37.87 12.39
N PRO A 335 -44.41 -36.72 11.70
CA PRO A 335 -44.22 -36.69 10.24
C PRO A 335 -42.96 -37.39 9.76
N MET A 336 -41.96 -37.47 10.62
CA MET A 336 -40.67 -38.07 10.32
C MET A 336 -40.55 -39.54 10.70
N THR A 337 -41.52 -40.13 11.39
CA THR A 337 -41.46 -41.51 11.90
C THR A 337 -41.05 -42.53 10.83
N ARG A 338 -41.62 -42.42 9.62
CA ARG A 338 -41.29 -43.29 8.47
C ARG A 338 -39.95 -43.01 7.80
N TYR A 339 -39.42 -41.83 7.97
CA TYR A 339 -38.28 -41.33 7.21
C TYR A 339 -36.98 -41.21 8.01
N PHE A 340 -37.09 -41.15 9.36
CA PHE A 340 -35.97 -40.80 10.22
C PHE A 340 -34.82 -41.82 10.13
N SER A 341 -35.16 -43.13 10.07
CA SER A 341 -34.16 -44.18 9.95
C SER A 341 -33.39 -44.08 8.60
N GLY A 342 -34.11 -43.87 7.48
CA GLY A 342 -33.53 -43.64 6.17
C GLY A 342 -32.71 -42.35 6.09
N LEU A 343 -33.21 -41.30 6.76
CA LEU A 343 -32.52 -40.03 6.89
C LEU A 343 -31.19 -40.19 7.63
N THR A 344 -31.13 -41.00 8.71
CA THR A 344 -29.89 -41.26 9.45
C THR A 344 -28.83 -41.88 8.51
N ASN A 345 -29.23 -42.81 7.63
CA ASN A 345 -28.33 -43.38 6.62
C ASN A 345 -27.85 -42.33 5.58
N THR A 346 -28.76 -41.41 5.20
CA THR A 346 -28.38 -40.32 4.31
C THR A 346 -27.40 -39.35 4.97
N ILE A 347 -27.63 -38.98 6.24
CA ILE A 347 -26.66 -38.15 7.00
C ILE A 347 -25.32 -38.88 7.16
N GLN A 348 -25.34 -40.22 7.34
CA GLN A 348 -24.10 -41.02 7.33
C GLN A 348 -23.33 -40.86 5.98
N SER A 349 -24.06 -40.82 4.87
CA SER A 349 -23.41 -40.66 3.56
C SER A 349 -22.77 -39.25 3.38
N PHE A 350 -23.21 -38.23 4.11
CA PHE A 350 -22.65 -36.91 4.12
C PHE A 350 -21.22 -36.85 4.66
N GLU A 351 -20.81 -37.87 5.46
CA GLU A 351 -19.46 -37.99 5.96
C GLU A 351 -18.42 -37.97 4.81
N ASN A 352 -18.72 -38.59 3.67
CA ASN A 352 -17.85 -38.60 2.50
C ASN A 352 -17.64 -37.17 1.95
N VAL A 353 -18.69 -36.34 1.95
CA VAL A 353 -18.62 -34.93 1.53
C VAL A 353 -17.76 -34.13 2.49
N PHE A 354 -17.98 -34.31 3.79
CA PHE A 354 -17.21 -33.60 4.81
C PHE A 354 -15.74 -34.04 4.88
N ASN A 355 -15.43 -35.31 4.68
CA ASN A 355 -14.06 -35.83 4.65
C ASN A 355 -13.22 -35.19 3.52
N GLU A 356 -13.82 -34.84 2.40
CA GLU A 356 -13.14 -34.12 1.32
C GLU A 356 -12.73 -32.71 1.77
N TYR A 357 -13.62 -32.02 2.49
CA TYR A 357 -13.35 -30.68 3.02
C TYR A 357 -12.48 -30.68 4.29
N GLY A 358 -12.55 -31.73 5.09
CA GLY A 358 -11.75 -31.93 6.30
C GLY A 358 -10.24 -31.98 6.05
N LYS A 359 -9.82 -32.20 4.79
CA LYS A 359 -8.42 -32.08 4.37
C LYS A 359 -7.89 -30.64 4.39
N LYS A 360 -8.80 -29.68 4.30
CA LYS A 360 -8.47 -28.23 4.22
C LYS A 360 -8.94 -27.43 5.44
N HIS A 361 -9.97 -27.93 6.13
CA HIS A 361 -10.65 -27.23 7.20
C HIS A 361 -10.77 -28.08 8.45
N ASN A 362 -10.88 -27.45 9.61
CA ASN A 362 -11.15 -28.10 10.87
C ASN A 362 -12.67 -28.17 11.08
N LEU A 363 -13.24 -29.36 10.93
CA LEU A 363 -14.68 -29.59 11.05
C LEU A 363 -15.07 -29.98 12.46
N SER A 364 -16.19 -29.47 12.94
CA SER A 364 -16.85 -29.89 14.18
C SER A 364 -18.34 -30.06 13.93
N TYR A 365 -18.92 -31.05 14.55
CA TYR A 365 -20.31 -31.46 14.31
C TYR A 365 -21.12 -31.44 15.59
N GLY A 366 -22.37 -30.99 15.49
CA GLY A 366 -23.37 -31.05 16.53
C GLY A 366 -24.73 -31.48 15.96
N ALA A 367 -25.64 -31.87 16.82
CA ALA A 367 -27.00 -32.17 16.43
C ALA A 367 -28.04 -31.70 17.44
N VAL A 368 -29.19 -31.35 16.93
CA VAL A 368 -30.42 -31.09 17.69
C VAL A 368 -31.52 -31.92 17.05
N VAL A 369 -32.32 -32.61 17.89
CA VAL A 369 -33.56 -33.26 17.44
C VAL A 369 -34.71 -32.58 18.19
N TYR A 370 -35.67 -32.03 17.45
CA TYR A 370 -36.84 -31.38 18.00
C TYR A 370 -38.08 -32.21 17.74
N ARG A 371 -39.02 -32.22 18.73
CA ARG A 371 -40.27 -32.97 18.69
C ARG A 371 -41.40 -32.15 19.28
N ASP A 372 -42.61 -32.38 18.78
CA ASP A 372 -43.82 -31.99 19.45
C ASP A 372 -44.04 -32.88 20.66
N GLY A 373 -44.10 -32.30 21.84
CA GLY A 373 -44.34 -33.01 23.13
C GLY A 373 -45.73 -33.66 23.28
N VAL A 374 -46.65 -33.34 22.38
CA VAL A 374 -48.02 -33.93 22.41
C VAL A 374 -48.10 -35.22 21.62
N SER A 375 -47.39 -35.31 20.50
CA SER A 375 -47.44 -36.46 19.59
C SER A 375 -46.38 -37.53 19.88
N CYS A 376 -45.41 -37.22 20.75
CA CYS A 376 -44.28 -38.08 21.08
C CYS A 376 -44.16 -38.27 22.60
N ALA A 377 -44.03 -39.52 23.03
CA ALA A 377 -43.86 -39.84 24.46
C ALA A 377 -42.53 -39.31 25.06
N SER A 378 -41.54 -39.04 24.20
CA SER A 378 -40.29 -38.39 24.58
C SER A 378 -40.36 -36.90 24.34
N THR A 379 -40.18 -36.16 25.40
CA THR A 379 -40.33 -34.71 25.42
C THR A 379 -39.23 -33.95 24.70
N GLY A 380 -39.63 -32.96 23.93
CA GLY A 380 -38.95 -31.70 23.73
C GLY A 380 -37.80 -31.70 22.75
N ILE A 381 -36.92 -30.79 23.00
CA ILE A 381 -35.74 -30.50 22.17
C ILE A 381 -34.53 -31.10 22.86
N LEU A 382 -33.78 -31.91 22.14
CA LEU A 382 -32.58 -32.57 22.63
C LEU A 382 -31.40 -32.16 21.76
N SER A 383 -30.35 -31.69 22.40
CA SER A 383 -29.11 -31.30 21.74
C SER A 383 -27.99 -32.25 22.12
N SER A 384 -27.00 -32.40 21.21
CA SER A 384 -25.70 -32.98 21.58
C SER A 384 -25.05 -32.11 22.67
N PRO A 385 -24.21 -32.68 23.55
CA PRO A 385 -23.62 -31.93 24.68
C PRO A 385 -22.74 -30.76 24.22
N SER A 386 -22.00 -30.95 23.11
CA SER A 386 -21.10 -29.98 22.52
C SER A 386 -20.85 -30.34 21.06
N LEU A 387 -20.13 -29.47 20.38
CA LEU A 387 -19.58 -29.79 19.07
C LEU A 387 -18.41 -30.81 19.23
N SER A 388 -18.34 -31.76 18.32
CA SER A 388 -17.31 -32.81 18.29
C SER A 388 -16.63 -32.89 16.92
N PRO A 389 -15.30 -33.04 16.84
CA PRO A 389 -14.63 -33.26 15.57
C PRO A 389 -14.86 -34.68 15.02
N ASP A 390 -15.33 -35.62 15.85
CA ASP A 390 -15.62 -37.01 15.44
C ASP A 390 -17.09 -37.12 14.94
N TYR A 391 -17.21 -37.35 13.64
CA TYR A 391 -18.52 -37.56 12.99
C TYR A 391 -19.33 -38.74 13.57
N ARG A 392 -18.66 -39.76 14.09
CA ARG A 392 -19.30 -40.92 14.75
C ARG A 392 -20.08 -40.53 16.01
N THR A 393 -19.60 -39.51 16.72
CA THR A 393 -20.33 -38.96 17.89
C THR A 393 -21.69 -38.39 17.45
N LEU A 394 -21.75 -37.65 16.35
CA LEU A 394 -22.97 -37.16 15.73
C LEU A 394 -23.90 -38.31 15.36
N MET A 395 -23.37 -39.35 14.67
CA MET A 395 -24.17 -40.47 14.22
C MET A 395 -24.73 -41.32 15.36
N SER A 396 -23.92 -41.51 16.42
CA SER A 396 -24.37 -42.19 17.65
C SER A 396 -25.54 -41.45 18.31
N PHE A 397 -25.48 -40.13 18.41
CA PHE A 397 -26.56 -39.31 18.93
C PHE A 397 -27.86 -39.46 18.08
N LEU A 398 -27.73 -39.27 16.75
CA LEU A 398 -28.87 -39.34 15.82
C LEU A 398 -29.51 -40.74 15.82
N SER A 399 -28.72 -41.81 15.86
CA SER A 399 -29.20 -43.21 15.90
C SER A 399 -29.96 -43.52 17.21
N LYS A 400 -29.52 -42.98 18.34
CA LYS A 400 -30.24 -43.07 19.61
C LYS A 400 -31.58 -42.34 19.57
N GLU A 401 -31.61 -41.17 18.93
CA GLU A 401 -32.82 -40.39 18.80
C GLU A 401 -33.81 -40.97 17.77
N ALA A 402 -33.31 -41.62 16.70
CA ALA A 402 -34.13 -42.33 15.71
C ALA A 402 -35.06 -43.37 16.39
N LYS A 403 -34.54 -44.17 17.32
CA LYS A 403 -35.33 -45.15 18.08
C LYS A 403 -36.47 -44.53 18.89
N LYS A 404 -36.29 -43.31 19.39
CA LYS A 404 -37.33 -42.58 20.11
C LYS A 404 -38.41 -42.02 19.17
N THR A 405 -38.03 -41.65 17.96
CA THR A 405 -38.94 -41.14 16.93
C THR A 405 -39.88 -42.22 16.42
N GLU A 406 -39.47 -43.49 16.39
CA GLU A 406 -40.30 -44.66 16.01
C GLU A 406 -41.55 -44.80 16.88
N GLY A 407 -41.52 -44.32 18.12
CA GLY A 407 -42.65 -44.32 19.06
C GLY A 407 -43.60 -43.10 18.92
N CYS A 408 -43.39 -42.17 18.01
CA CYS A 408 -44.23 -41.01 17.83
C CYS A 408 -45.47 -41.35 17.03
N ASN A 409 -46.66 -41.26 17.67
CA ASN A 409 -47.95 -41.53 17.07
C ASN A 409 -48.89 -40.36 17.38
N GLY A 410 -49.61 -39.86 16.41
CA GLY A 410 -50.64 -38.88 16.64
C GLY A 410 -50.67 -37.73 15.60
N ARG A 411 -51.76 -36.93 15.71
CA ARG A 411 -51.91 -35.73 14.87
C ARG A 411 -50.89 -34.67 15.27
N ILE A 412 -50.29 -34.04 14.31
CA ILE A 412 -49.37 -32.92 14.51
C ILE A 412 -50.15 -31.77 15.13
N ALA A 413 -49.85 -31.43 16.37
CA ALA A 413 -50.52 -30.33 17.04
C ALA A 413 -49.68 -29.03 16.92
N HIS A 414 -48.34 -29.16 17.03
CA HIS A 414 -47.45 -28.02 17.00
C HIS A 414 -46.00 -28.49 16.68
N GLN A 415 -45.36 -27.90 15.66
CA GLN A 415 -43.94 -28.23 15.32
C GLN A 415 -43.04 -27.13 15.83
N PRO A 416 -42.12 -27.41 16.76
CA PRO A 416 -41.24 -26.41 17.35
C PRO A 416 -39.98 -26.17 16.52
N VAL A 417 -40.10 -25.89 15.21
CA VAL A 417 -38.99 -25.69 14.28
C VAL A 417 -38.09 -24.55 14.74
N TYR A 418 -38.69 -23.43 15.16
CA TYR A 418 -37.90 -22.27 15.61
C TYR A 418 -37.13 -22.55 16.89
N ASP A 419 -37.72 -23.31 17.80
CA ASP A 419 -37.06 -23.69 19.06
C ASP A 419 -35.92 -24.69 18.78
N GLY A 420 -36.09 -25.58 17.79
CA GLY A 420 -35.04 -26.48 17.31
C GLY A 420 -33.85 -25.72 16.70
N ILE A 421 -34.14 -24.74 15.86
CA ILE A 421 -33.09 -23.87 15.30
C ILE A 421 -32.41 -23.07 16.40
N LYS A 422 -33.15 -22.50 17.36
CA LYS A 422 -32.58 -21.77 18.50
C LYS A 422 -31.64 -22.64 19.32
N ALA A 423 -31.98 -23.89 19.55
CA ALA A 423 -31.13 -24.85 20.23
C ALA A 423 -29.84 -25.12 19.44
N GLY A 424 -29.94 -25.19 18.10
CA GLY A 424 -28.75 -25.27 17.21
C GLY A 424 -27.85 -24.03 17.29
N LEU A 425 -28.45 -22.84 17.30
CA LEU A 425 -27.70 -21.58 17.46
C LEU A 425 -27.01 -21.47 18.83
N ASN A 426 -27.64 -22.03 19.89
CA ASN A 426 -27.03 -22.08 21.22
C ASN A 426 -25.73 -22.93 21.25
N LEU A 427 -25.62 -24.00 20.44
CA LEU A 427 -24.40 -24.75 20.28
C LEU A 427 -23.30 -23.92 19.61
N LEU A 428 -23.64 -22.92 18.79
CA LEU A 428 -22.74 -22.06 18.02
C LEU A 428 -22.41 -20.75 18.74
N LYS A 429 -23.06 -20.44 19.86
CA LYS A 429 -22.96 -19.13 20.53
C LYS A 429 -21.54 -18.66 20.84
N ASN A 430 -20.65 -19.59 21.19
CA ASN A 430 -19.24 -19.29 21.49
C ASN A 430 -18.30 -19.38 20.27
N HIS A 431 -18.87 -19.57 19.08
CA HIS A 431 -18.16 -19.79 17.83
C HIS A 431 -18.39 -18.66 16.79
N HIS A 432 -18.69 -17.44 17.27
CA HIS A 432 -19.08 -16.29 16.42
C HIS A 432 -18.00 -15.83 15.42
N ASN A 433 -16.71 -16.16 15.66
CA ASN A 433 -15.59 -15.84 14.76
C ASN A 433 -15.20 -17.02 13.84
N GLU A 434 -15.99 -18.08 13.83
CA GLU A 434 -15.79 -19.29 13.04
C GLU A 434 -16.85 -19.40 11.94
N THR A 435 -16.69 -20.32 11.02
CA THR A 435 -17.68 -20.53 9.96
C THR A 435 -18.78 -21.46 10.48
N ASN A 436 -20.02 -20.97 10.59
CA ASN A 436 -21.13 -21.68 11.20
C ASN A 436 -22.18 -22.08 10.17
N LEU A 437 -22.52 -23.36 10.13
CA LEU A 437 -23.49 -23.93 9.22
C LEU A 437 -24.59 -24.63 10.00
N ILE A 438 -25.86 -24.38 9.66
CA ILE A 438 -27.02 -25.14 10.14
C ILE A 438 -27.63 -25.89 8.97
N VAL A 439 -27.80 -27.19 9.15
CA VAL A 439 -28.52 -28.08 8.22
C VAL A 439 -29.81 -28.49 8.91
N LEU A 440 -30.90 -27.80 8.54
CA LEU A 440 -32.26 -28.11 9.05
C LEU A 440 -32.91 -29.17 8.18
N ILE A 441 -33.33 -30.27 8.77
CA ILE A 441 -34.01 -31.35 8.04
C ILE A 441 -35.33 -31.66 8.74
N GLY A 442 -36.44 -31.54 8.01
CA GLY A 442 -37.77 -31.81 8.53
C GLY A 442 -38.80 -31.92 7.42
N SER A 443 -40.07 -32.06 7.78
CA SER A 443 -41.15 -32.14 6.81
C SER A 443 -42.17 -31.02 6.98
N THR A 444 -42.46 -30.63 8.19
CA THR A 444 -43.53 -29.66 8.52
C THR A 444 -42.98 -28.47 9.31
N GLY A 445 -43.59 -27.30 9.11
CA GLY A 445 -43.26 -26.07 9.84
C GLY A 445 -44.17 -25.82 11.05
N ASN A 446 -43.98 -24.67 11.69
CA ASN A 446 -44.89 -24.23 12.76
C ASN A 446 -46.27 -23.89 12.17
N GLU A 447 -47.30 -24.12 12.96
CA GLU A 447 -48.69 -23.78 12.57
C GLU A 447 -48.89 -22.27 12.40
N SER A 448 -48.35 -21.48 13.31
CA SER A 448 -48.29 -20.04 13.17
C SER A 448 -46.89 -19.49 13.55
N SER A 449 -46.45 -18.49 12.84
CA SER A 449 -45.25 -17.73 13.24
C SER A 449 -45.69 -16.56 14.10
N THR A 450 -45.32 -16.54 15.37
CA THR A 450 -45.37 -15.30 16.13
C THR A 450 -44.19 -14.41 15.65
N ALA A 451 -44.48 -13.19 15.22
CA ALA A 451 -43.47 -12.24 14.73
C ALA A 451 -42.34 -12.03 15.76
N TYR A 452 -42.66 -12.05 17.04
CA TYR A 452 -41.67 -11.90 18.11
C TYR A 452 -40.62 -13.02 18.13
N ARG A 453 -40.99 -14.28 17.99
CA ARG A 453 -40.03 -15.41 17.97
C ARG A 453 -39.16 -15.37 16.74
N LEU A 454 -39.71 -14.98 15.61
CA LEU A 454 -38.95 -14.87 14.36
C LEU A 454 -37.90 -13.73 14.45
N ASN A 455 -38.29 -12.57 15.00
CA ASN A 455 -37.36 -11.45 15.13
C ASN A 455 -36.16 -11.81 16.03
N GLN A 456 -36.40 -12.43 17.19
CA GLN A 456 -35.33 -12.85 18.08
C GLN A 456 -34.42 -13.90 17.43
N LEU A 457 -34.99 -14.86 16.70
CA LEU A 457 -34.25 -15.90 16.00
C LEU A 457 -33.39 -15.31 14.87
N THR A 458 -33.90 -14.28 14.19
CA THR A 458 -33.17 -13.52 13.16
C THR A 458 -31.94 -12.81 13.75
N GLU A 459 -32.10 -12.22 14.95
CA GLU A 459 -30.96 -11.60 15.68
C GLU A 459 -29.91 -12.63 16.09
N ASP A 460 -30.35 -13.76 16.68
CA ASP A 460 -29.45 -14.84 17.10
C ASP A 460 -28.65 -15.41 15.89
N PHE A 461 -29.35 -15.55 14.75
CA PHE A 461 -28.71 -15.97 13.49
C PHE A 461 -27.62 -15.03 13.02
N ALA A 462 -27.90 -13.73 13.04
CA ALA A 462 -26.97 -12.70 12.62
C ALA A 462 -25.79 -12.51 13.59
N GLN A 463 -25.98 -12.84 14.88
CA GLN A 463 -24.89 -12.75 15.87
C GLN A 463 -23.78 -13.77 15.64
N VAL A 464 -24.13 -14.98 15.19
CA VAL A 464 -23.15 -16.06 14.94
C VAL A 464 -22.79 -16.19 13.47
N ASP A 465 -23.27 -15.29 12.61
CA ASP A 465 -23.08 -15.33 11.15
C ASP A 465 -23.36 -16.72 10.54
N ALA A 466 -24.41 -17.41 11.06
CA ALA A 466 -24.74 -18.75 10.61
C ALA A 466 -25.37 -18.77 9.21
N ARG A 467 -25.11 -19.82 8.45
CA ARG A 467 -25.72 -20.12 7.17
C ARG A 467 -26.71 -21.27 7.35
N LEU A 468 -27.82 -21.24 6.61
CA LEU A 468 -28.91 -22.24 6.74
C LEU A 468 -29.14 -22.98 5.41
N LEU A 469 -28.97 -24.29 5.43
CA LEU A 469 -29.53 -25.21 4.43
C LEU A 469 -30.73 -25.91 5.03
N ALA A 470 -31.95 -25.59 4.58
CA ALA A 470 -33.17 -26.28 4.99
C ALA A 470 -33.54 -27.34 3.94
N ILE A 471 -33.75 -28.57 4.38
CA ILE A 471 -34.12 -29.72 3.55
C ILE A 471 -35.45 -30.26 4.00
N GLN A 472 -36.48 -30.11 3.19
CA GLN A 472 -37.76 -30.74 3.42
C GLN A 472 -37.71 -32.21 2.97
N MET A 473 -37.93 -33.12 3.90
CA MET A 473 -37.84 -34.56 3.60
C MET A 473 -39.03 -35.07 2.77
N TYR A 474 -40.23 -34.71 3.15
CA TYR A 474 -41.48 -35.08 2.50
C TYR A 474 -42.39 -33.84 2.39
N SER A 475 -43.14 -33.73 1.29
CA SER A 475 -44.08 -32.66 1.05
C SER A 475 -45.49 -33.23 0.78
N ASP A 476 -46.54 -32.58 1.30
CA ASP A 476 -47.94 -32.94 1.10
C ASP A 476 -48.79 -31.68 0.90
N TYR A 477 -50.10 -31.89 0.70
CA TYR A 477 -51.05 -30.80 0.46
C TYR A 477 -51.45 -30.05 1.74
N ASP A 478 -51.17 -30.60 2.93
CA ASP A 478 -51.43 -29.88 4.22
C ASP A 478 -50.54 -28.61 4.30
N GLN A 479 -51.10 -27.53 4.84
CA GLN A 479 -50.47 -26.22 4.98
C GLN A 479 -49.17 -26.28 5.78
N LEU A 480 -49.08 -27.19 6.77
CA LEU A 480 -47.89 -27.34 7.61
C LEU A 480 -46.64 -27.69 6.80
N PHE A 481 -46.76 -28.45 5.69
CA PHE A 481 -45.66 -28.75 4.82
C PHE A 481 -45.20 -27.50 4.05
N ASN A 482 -46.12 -26.67 3.57
CA ASN A 482 -45.76 -25.40 2.94
C ASN A 482 -45.10 -24.47 3.95
N ASN A 483 -45.57 -24.46 5.21
CA ASN A 483 -45.00 -23.63 6.27
C ASN A 483 -43.50 -23.89 6.49
N PHE A 484 -43.04 -25.14 6.40
CA PHE A 484 -41.59 -25.43 6.52
C PHE A 484 -40.76 -24.66 5.50
N VAL A 485 -41.16 -24.69 4.24
CA VAL A 485 -40.43 -23.99 3.14
C VAL A 485 -40.52 -22.47 3.31
N LEU A 486 -41.73 -21.95 3.59
CA LEU A 486 -41.95 -20.51 3.72
C LEU A 486 -41.26 -19.92 4.94
N GLN A 487 -41.25 -20.62 6.09
CA GLN A 487 -40.61 -20.18 7.31
C GLN A 487 -39.06 -20.23 7.19
N SER A 488 -38.52 -21.29 6.59
CA SER A 488 -37.10 -21.39 6.31
C SER A 488 -36.60 -20.29 5.36
N LYS A 489 -37.39 -20.07 4.28
CA LYS A 489 -37.11 -19.00 3.32
C LYS A 489 -37.14 -17.63 3.99
N LYS A 490 -38.15 -17.36 4.78
CA LYS A 490 -38.31 -16.08 5.49
C LYS A 490 -37.19 -15.86 6.50
N LEU A 491 -36.81 -16.89 7.27
CA LEU A 491 -35.73 -16.78 8.24
C LEU A 491 -34.40 -16.35 7.59
N VAL A 492 -34.01 -16.99 6.47
CA VAL A 492 -32.78 -16.64 5.76
C VAL A 492 -32.84 -15.20 5.24
N SER A 493 -33.94 -14.79 4.61
CA SER A 493 -34.07 -13.43 4.08
C SER A 493 -34.11 -12.37 5.17
N ASP A 494 -34.86 -12.60 6.25
CA ASP A 494 -34.95 -11.62 7.36
C ASP A 494 -33.61 -11.51 8.11
N ALA A 495 -32.91 -12.64 8.32
CA ALA A 495 -31.58 -12.64 8.91
C ALA A 495 -30.54 -11.90 8.01
N ALA A 496 -30.62 -12.06 6.70
CA ALA A 496 -29.76 -11.36 5.77
C ALA A 496 -30.03 -9.84 5.76
N VAL A 497 -31.28 -9.42 5.79
CA VAL A 497 -31.66 -8.00 5.89
C VAL A 497 -31.17 -7.41 7.21
N TYR A 498 -31.40 -8.11 8.32
CA TYR A 498 -30.97 -7.65 9.64
C TYR A 498 -29.45 -7.53 9.74
N ALA A 499 -28.69 -8.52 9.24
CA ALA A 499 -27.25 -8.48 9.19
C ALA A 499 -26.73 -7.34 8.30
N ALA A 500 -27.35 -7.12 7.14
CA ALA A 500 -27.01 -6.04 6.23
C ALA A 500 -27.23 -4.66 6.88
N ASP A 501 -28.31 -4.46 7.60
CA ASP A 501 -28.58 -3.18 8.27
C ASP A 501 -27.60 -2.90 9.41
N ARG A 502 -27.29 -3.89 10.24
CA ARG A 502 -26.29 -3.78 11.32
C ARG A 502 -24.87 -3.50 10.77
N LYS A 503 -24.52 -4.12 9.65
CA LYS A 503 -23.18 -4.03 9.05
C LYS A 503 -23.08 -2.92 8.01
N LYS A 504 -24.12 -2.14 7.78
CA LYS A 504 -24.18 -1.05 6.78
C LYS A 504 -23.04 -0.04 6.90
N ARG A 505 -22.60 0.26 8.13
CA ARG A 505 -21.47 1.18 8.40
C ARG A 505 -20.11 0.69 7.89
N PHE A 506 -19.97 -0.61 7.64
CA PHE A 506 -18.74 -1.21 7.12
C PHE A 506 -18.72 -1.33 5.60
N LEU A 507 -19.79 -0.93 4.92
CA LEU A 507 -19.87 -0.94 3.47
C LEU A 507 -19.13 0.25 2.88
N VAL A 508 -18.42 0.01 1.80
CA VAL A 508 -17.86 1.06 0.98
C VAL A 508 -18.99 1.82 0.29
N LYS A 509 -18.84 3.14 0.16
CA LYS A 509 -19.82 3.96 -0.54
C LYS A 509 -20.00 3.47 -1.99
N GLY A 510 -21.23 3.07 -2.32
CA GLY A 510 -21.58 2.50 -3.64
C GLY A 510 -21.58 0.98 -3.70
N GLU A 511 -21.12 0.26 -2.66
CA GLU A 511 -21.31 -1.18 -2.54
C GLU A 511 -22.64 -1.43 -1.82
N GLY A 512 -23.46 -2.28 -2.41
CA GLY A 512 -24.70 -2.74 -1.82
C GLY A 512 -24.60 -4.21 -1.45
N LEU A 513 -25.05 -4.57 -0.25
CA LEU A 513 -25.34 -5.96 0.05
C LEU A 513 -26.69 -6.33 -0.57
N ASN A 514 -26.75 -7.52 -1.16
CA ASN A 514 -28.00 -8.01 -1.68
C ASN A 514 -28.94 -8.37 -0.52
N SER A 515 -29.95 -7.55 -0.32
CA SER A 515 -30.99 -7.73 0.70
C SER A 515 -32.35 -8.09 0.09
N THR A 516 -32.37 -8.47 -1.20
CA THR A 516 -33.61 -8.84 -1.86
C THR A 516 -34.13 -10.16 -1.29
N GLN A 517 -35.45 -10.31 -1.25
CA GLN A 517 -36.08 -11.59 -0.88
C GLN A 517 -36.20 -12.56 -2.07
N ALA A 518 -35.58 -12.24 -3.20
CA ALA A 518 -35.61 -13.05 -4.39
C ALA A 518 -34.66 -14.26 -4.27
N TYR A 519 -35.20 -15.45 -4.53
CA TYR A 519 -34.44 -16.68 -4.58
C TYR A 519 -34.28 -17.16 -6.02
N ASN A 520 -33.13 -17.72 -6.30
CA ASN A 520 -32.91 -18.44 -7.55
C ASN A 520 -33.45 -19.85 -7.44
N THR A 521 -34.35 -20.23 -8.32
CA THR A 521 -34.97 -21.56 -8.33
C THR A 521 -34.26 -22.45 -9.34
N SER A 522 -33.85 -23.64 -8.93
CA SER A 522 -33.26 -24.67 -9.82
C SER A 522 -33.84 -26.04 -9.46
N LYS A 523 -33.85 -26.96 -10.42
CA LYS A 523 -34.16 -28.38 -10.18
C LYS A 523 -32.88 -29.10 -9.81
N LEU A 524 -32.97 -30.00 -8.81
CA LEU A 524 -31.88 -30.90 -8.45
C LEU A 524 -32.03 -32.24 -9.20
N ASP A 525 -33.28 -32.71 -9.33
CA ASP A 525 -33.68 -33.89 -10.09
C ASP A 525 -35.13 -33.72 -10.63
N SER A 526 -35.79 -34.80 -11.03
CA SER A 526 -37.14 -34.77 -11.57
C SER A 526 -38.22 -34.26 -10.59
N ILE A 527 -38.01 -34.44 -9.29
CA ILE A 527 -38.99 -34.17 -8.23
C ILE A 527 -38.56 -33.11 -7.23
N SER A 528 -37.23 -32.80 -7.16
CA SER A 528 -36.65 -31.95 -6.10
C SER A 528 -36.25 -30.58 -6.64
N TYR A 529 -36.55 -29.55 -5.88
CA TYR A 529 -36.23 -28.16 -6.17
C TYR A 529 -35.29 -27.57 -5.12
N TYR A 530 -34.45 -26.65 -5.54
CA TYR A 530 -33.58 -25.86 -4.69
C TYR A 530 -33.84 -24.37 -4.89
N LEU A 531 -34.18 -23.70 -3.80
CA LEU A 531 -34.26 -22.25 -3.71
C LEU A 531 -32.97 -21.74 -3.09
N ASP A 532 -32.18 -21.10 -3.89
CA ASP A 532 -30.85 -20.57 -3.52
C ASP A 532 -30.96 -19.07 -3.21
N TYR A 533 -30.52 -18.67 -2.03
CA TYR A 533 -30.49 -17.27 -1.64
C TYR A 533 -29.34 -16.54 -2.39
N PRO A 534 -29.51 -15.27 -2.79
CA PRO A 534 -28.53 -14.57 -3.62
C PRO A 534 -27.12 -14.48 -2.98
N LYS A 535 -26.09 -14.65 -3.80
CA LYS A 535 -24.69 -14.77 -3.39
C LYS A 535 -24.10 -13.56 -2.66
N ASN A 536 -24.51 -12.36 -2.93
CA ASN A 536 -23.97 -11.15 -2.29
C ASN A 536 -24.61 -10.81 -0.94
N SER A 537 -25.25 -11.78 -0.33
CA SER A 537 -25.81 -11.66 1.01
C SER A 537 -24.80 -12.01 2.09
N LEU A 538 -24.87 -11.35 3.26
CA LEU A 538 -24.04 -11.69 4.43
C LEU A 538 -24.45 -13.04 5.06
N ILE A 539 -25.74 -13.35 5.01
CA ILE A 539 -26.25 -14.65 5.40
C ILE A 539 -26.64 -15.38 4.12
N GLN A 540 -25.99 -16.49 3.88
CA GLN A 540 -26.28 -17.35 2.75
C GLN A 540 -27.08 -18.57 3.19
N GLY A 541 -27.77 -19.17 2.25
CA GLY A 541 -28.53 -20.39 2.53
C GLY A 541 -29.42 -20.80 1.37
N GLY A 542 -30.14 -21.86 1.60
CA GLY A 542 -31.05 -22.38 0.61
C GLY A 542 -32.14 -23.28 1.23
N VAL A 543 -33.16 -23.55 0.42
CA VAL A 543 -34.24 -24.44 0.81
C VAL A 543 -34.46 -25.48 -0.28
N VAL A 544 -34.38 -26.74 0.11
CA VAL A 544 -34.63 -27.90 -0.76
C VAL A 544 -35.96 -28.52 -0.40
N PHE A 545 -36.81 -28.76 -1.38
CA PHE A 545 -38.12 -29.39 -1.18
C PHE A 545 -38.53 -30.24 -2.37
N PRO A 546 -39.26 -31.36 -2.14
CA PRO A 546 -39.77 -32.19 -3.23
C PRO A 546 -41.13 -31.67 -3.73
N THR A 547 -41.56 -32.14 -4.88
CA THR A 547 -42.96 -31.99 -5.32
C THR A 547 -43.94 -32.59 -4.30
N LYS A 548 -45.17 -32.09 -4.27
CA LYS A 548 -46.22 -32.59 -3.37
C LYS A 548 -46.47 -34.08 -3.57
N GLY A 549 -46.62 -34.78 -2.45
CA GLY A 549 -46.79 -36.26 -2.43
C GLY A 549 -45.46 -37.02 -2.62
N SER A 550 -44.32 -36.34 -2.67
CA SER A 550 -43.03 -36.96 -2.91
C SER A 550 -42.04 -36.78 -1.74
N VAL A 551 -41.02 -37.64 -1.73
CA VAL A 551 -39.91 -37.65 -0.76
C VAL A 551 -38.63 -37.23 -1.47
N ASN A 552 -37.83 -36.36 -0.84
CA ASN A 552 -36.53 -36.02 -1.36
C ASN A 552 -35.61 -37.25 -1.41
N SER A 553 -34.90 -37.42 -2.54
CA SER A 553 -33.92 -38.49 -2.65
C SER A 553 -32.64 -38.17 -1.87
N ALA A 554 -31.96 -39.23 -1.42
CA ALA A 554 -30.63 -39.08 -0.79
C ALA A 554 -29.62 -38.39 -1.72
N GLU A 555 -29.74 -38.63 -3.03
CA GLU A 555 -28.88 -38.01 -4.04
C GLU A 555 -29.11 -36.50 -4.13
N SER A 556 -30.38 -36.04 -4.20
CA SER A 556 -30.70 -34.60 -4.23
C SER A 556 -30.21 -33.88 -2.98
N MET A 557 -30.36 -34.53 -1.79
CA MET A 557 -29.85 -34.00 -0.54
C MET A 557 -28.30 -33.87 -0.55
N ASN A 558 -27.61 -34.88 -1.08
CA ASN A 558 -26.16 -34.84 -1.24
C ASN A 558 -25.69 -33.72 -2.24
N ILE A 559 -26.39 -33.56 -3.34
CA ILE A 559 -26.11 -32.50 -4.33
C ILE A 559 -26.27 -31.11 -3.69
N ALA A 560 -27.37 -30.92 -2.95
CA ALA A 560 -27.64 -29.66 -2.25
C ALA A 560 -26.58 -29.34 -1.21
N LEU A 561 -26.20 -30.36 -0.40
CA LEU A 561 -25.15 -30.21 0.60
C LEU A 561 -23.78 -29.88 -0.03
N LYS A 562 -23.39 -30.60 -1.08
CA LYS A 562 -22.14 -30.31 -1.81
C LYS A 562 -22.12 -28.89 -2.37
N ARG A 563 -23.23 -28.42 -2.92
CA ARG A 563 -23.35 -27.05 -3.42
C ARG A 563 -23.20 -26.03 -2.29
N PHE A 564 -23.90 -26.21 -1.19
CA PHE A 564 -23.86 -25.34 -0.02
C PHE A 564 -22.46 -25.24 0.59
N ILE A 565 -21.75 -26.38 0.73
CA ILE A 565 -20.39 -26.41 1.26
C ILE A 565 -19.41 -25.79 0.26
N LYS A 566 -19.54 -26.04 -1.03
CA LYS A 566 -18.70 -25.42 -2.07
C LYS A 566 -18.81 -23.89 -2.06
N GLU A 567 -19.99 -23.37 -1.91
CA GLU A 567 -20.21 -21.90 -1.78
C GLU A 567 -19.60 -21.34 -0.51
N THR A 568 -19.70 -22.09 0.60
CA THR A 568 -19.01 -21.75 1.85
C THR A 568 -17.48 -21.72 1.69
N ASP A 569 -16.90 -22.73 1.01
CA ASP A 569 -15.43 -22.78 0.73
C ASP A 569 -14.98 -21.60 -0.13
N MET A 570 -15.75 -21.23 -1.16
CA MET A 570 -15.46 -20.05 -2.00
C MET A 570 -15.44 -18.75 -1.16
N ASP A 571 -16.36 -18.62 -0.22
CA ASP A 571 -16.45 -17.46 0.68
C ASP A 571 -15.25 -17.42 1.65
N ILE A 572 -14.91 -18.56 2.26
CA ILE A 572 -13.74 -18.70 3.14
C ILE A 572 -12.48 -18.26 2.40
N ASN A 573 -12.26 -18.78 1.19
CA ASN A 573 -11.11 -18.44 0.37
C ASN A 573 -11.09 -16.94 0.00
N SER A 574 -12.24 -16.34 -0.27
CA SER A 574 -12.35 -14.90 -0.54
C SER A 574 -12.00 -14.06 0.70
N GLN A 575 -12.47 -14.43 1.87
CA GLN A 575 -12.18 -13.74 3.13
C GLN A 575 -10.67 -13.84 3.48
N ILE A 576 -10.09 -15.03 3.37
CA ILE A 576 -8.66 -15.26 3.62
C ILE A 576 -7.81 -14.47 2.60
N SER A 577 -8.16 -14.50 1.32
CA SER A 577 -7.45 -13.73 0.29
C SER A 577 -7.50 -12.23 0.57
N SER A 578 -8.61 -11.72 1.07
CA SER A 578 -8.77 -10.32 1.48
C SER A 578 -7.86 -9.98 2.67
N LEU A 579 -7.86 -10.81 3.71
CA LEU A 579 -6.99 -10.66 4.88
C LEU A 579 -5.50 -10.72 4.51
N ASP A 580 -5.11 -11.73 3.74
CA ASP A 580 -3.74 -11.92 3.30
C ASP A 580 -3.28 -10.74 2.44
N SER A 581 -4.14 -10.24 1.55
CA SER A 581 -3.85 -9.08 0.73
C SER A 581 -3.63 -7.81 1.55
N ALA A 582 -4.40 -7.61 2.61
CA ALA A 582 -4.27 -6.45 3.49
C ALA A 582 -2.91 -6.40 4.20
N PHE A 583 -2.31 -7.57 4.51
CA PHE A 583 -1.02 -7.65 5.18
C PHE A 583 0.18 -7.83 4.25
N ARG A 584 0.01 -8.45 3.09
CA ARG A 584 1.12 -8.72 2.15
C ARG A 584 1.38 -7.60 1.17
N LEU A 585 0.34 -6.90 0.74
CA LEU A 585 0.42 -5.88 -0.31
C LEU A 585 0.38 -4.49 0.32
N THR A 586 1.48 -4.06 0.89
CA THR A 586 1.62 -2.73 1.48
C THR A 586 1.27 -1.65 0.48
N GLY A 587 0.26 -0.85 0.78
CA GLY A 587 -0.18 0.27 -0.05
C GLY A 587 -0.74 -0.09 -1.43
N ILE A 588 -0.76 -1.38 -1.79
CA ILE A 588 -1.24 -1.87 -3.09
C ILE A 588 -2.54 -2.66 -2.93
N ALA A 589 -2.89 -3.07 -1.72
CA ALA A 589 -4.12 -3.79 -1.45
C ALA A 589 -5.32 -2.93 -1.82
N ARG A 590 -5.95 -3.24 -2.95
CA ARG A 590 -7.10 -2.51 -3.49
C ARG A 590 -8.44 -3.11 -3.08
N LYS A 591 -8.39 -4.22 -2.37
CA LYS A 591 -9.59 -4.90 -1.88
C LYS A 591 -9.74 -4.62 -0.40
N ASN A 592 -10.88 -4.10 -0.04
CA ASN A 592 -11.29 -3.99 1.35
C ASN A 592 -11.36 -5.36 2.00
N LEU A 593 -11.24 -5.41 3.30
CA LEU A 593 -11.61 -6.59 4.04
C LEU A 593 -13.09 -6.90 3.79
N SER A 594 -13.45 -8.18 3.86
CA SER A 594 -14.87 -8.55 3.74
C SER A 594 -15.67 -7.90 4.88
N VAL A 595 -16.91 -7.55 4.61
CA VAL A 595 -17.79 -6.92 5.60
C VAL A 595 -17.92 -7.79 6.86
N THR A 596 -17.90 -9.11 6.71
CA THR A 596 -17.94 -10.06 7.83
C THR A 596 -16.71 -9.90 8.73
N VAL A 597 -15.49 -9.85 8.14
CA VAL A 597 -14.26 -9.64 8.89
C VAL A 597 -14.23 -8.25 9.53
N GLU A 598 -14.56 -7.20 8.79
CA GLU A 598 -14.65 -5.82 9.32
C GLU A 598 -15.57 -5.74 10.55
N SER A 599 -16.72 -6.41 10.51
CA SER A 599 -17.67 -6.39 11.60
C SER A 599 -17.25 -7.16 12.85
N GLN A 600 -16.25 -8.03 12.74
CA GLN A 600 -15.66 -8.78 13.86
C GLN A 600 -14.55 -8.01 14.57
N LEU A 601 -14.07 -6.91 13.97
CA LEU A 601 -13.05 -6.08 14.58
C LEU A 601 -13.66 -5.20 15.68
N GLU A 602 -12.78 -4.73 16.58
CA GLU A 602 -13.19 -3.81 17.64
C GLU A 602 -13.77 -2.50 17.05
N ALA A 603 -14.50 -1.78 17.88
CA ALA A 603 -15.07 -0.48 17.50
C ALA A 603 -14.00 0.45 16.92
N PRO A 604 -14.33 1.30 15.93
CA PRO A 604 -13.40 2.20 15.32
C PRO A 604 -12.68 3.07 16.35
N VAL A 605 -11.34 3.06 16.29
CA VAL A 605 -10.49 3.83 17.21
C VAL A 605 -10.73 5.35 17.04
N TYR A 606 -11.16 5.77 15.85
CA TYR A 606 -11.24 7.17 15.44
C TYR A 606 -12.68 7.67 15.14
N GLY A 607 -13.70 7.00 15.63
CA GLY A 607 -15.10 7.45 15.47
C GLY A 607 -15.55 7.57 14.00
N ASP A 608 -16.18 8.68 13.63
CA ASP A 608 -16.81 8.89 12.32
C ASP A 608 -15.82 9.21 11.17
N VAL A 609 -14.67 8.58 11.11
CA VAL A 609 -13.68 8.82 10.05
C VAL A 609 -13.84 7.91 8.84
N ALA A 610 -14.74 6.93 8.89
CA ALA A 610 -14.94 5.97 7.81
C ALA A 610 -15.17 6.64 6.43
N ASP A 611 -15.96 7.70 6.38
CA ASP A 611 -16.23 8.44 5.14
C ASP A 611 -15.03 9.24 4.61
N LYS A 612 -14.02 9.44 5.46
CA LYS A 612 -12.80 10.21 5.14
C LYS A 612 -11.63 9.31 4.78
N MET A 613 -11.76 8.01 5.02
CA MET A 613 -10.72 7.01 4.80
C MET A 613 -10.65 6.58 3.34
N PRO A 614 -9.45 6.20 2.88
CA PRO A 614 -9.31 5.43 1.66
C PRO A 614 -10.12 4.12 1.74
N HIS A 615 -10.65 3.68 0.61
CA HIS A 615 -11.40 2.42 0.52
C HIS A 615 -10.52 1.17 0.58
N ASN A 616 -9.26 1.30 0.94
CA ASN A 616 -8.31 0.20 1.07
C ASN A 616 -7.75 0.16 2.48
N ALA A 617 -7.46 -1.03 2.97
CA ALA A 617 -6.60 -1.18 4.12
C ALA A 617 -5.20 -0.69 3.76
N PHE A 618 -4.54 0.00 4.67
CA PHE A 618 -3.18 0.48 4.47
C PHE A 618 -2.33 0.31 5.74
N LYS A 619 -1.03 0.44 5.56
CA LYS A 619 -0.01 0.11 6.53
C LYS A 619 0.82 1.33 6.89
N TYR A 620 1.46 1.29 8.05
CA TYR A 620 2.30 2.38 8.53
C TYR A 620 3.70 2.32 7.92
N TYR A 621 4.28 3.49 7.73
CA TYR A 621 5.71 3.63 7.52
C TYR A 621 6.43 3.67 8.88
N MET A 622 7.56 2.96 8.99
CA MET A 622 8.32 2.85 10.22
C MET A 622 9.79 3.18 9.99
N THR A 623 10.45 3.62 11.05
CA THR A 623 11.90 3.76 11.08
C THR A 623 12.48 2.91 12.22
N ASN A 624 13.66 2.33 12.00
CA ASN A 624 14.38 1.53 12.99
C ASN A 624 15.88 1.86 12.96
N SER A 625 16.52 1.83 14.13
CA SER A 625 17.97 2.03 14.24
C SER A 625 18.69 0.68 14.29
N VAL A 626 19.62 0.47 13.35
CA VAL A 626 20.39 -0.77 13.22
C VAL A 626 21.91 -0.48 13.22
N ALA A 627 22.71 -1.48 13.53
CA ALA A 627 24.16 -1.35 13.43
C ALA A 627 24.63 -1.22 11.96
N GLU A 628 25.64 -0.41 11.68
CA GLU A 628 26.20 -0.26 10.32
C GLU A 628 26.75 -1.58 9.75
N ASP A 629 27.14 -2.52 10.58
CA ASP A 629 27.67 -3.82 10.19
C ASP A 629 26.59 -4.91 9.99
N ILE A 630 25.31 -4.53 10.00
CA ILE A 630 24.18 -5.48 9.92
C ILE A 630 24.25 -6.38 8.68
N VAL A 631 24.66 -5.84 7.54
CA VAL A 631 24.84 -6.64 6.31
C VAL A 631 26.02 -7.59 6.44
N ALA A 632 27.14 -7.15 7.06
CA ALA A 632 28.30 -7.97 7.29
C ALA A 632 27.98 -9.18 8.20
N LYS A 633 27.08 -9.00 9.19
CA LYS A 633 26.60 -10.04 10.09
C LYS A 633 25.57 -10.99 9.44
N ASN A 634 24.88 -10.54 8.38
CA ASN A 634 23.80 -11.28 7.72
C ASN A 634 24.03 -11.42 6.21
N LYS A 635 25.27 -11.75 5.79
CA LYS A 635 25.71 -11.81 4.37
C LYS A 635 24.90 -12.78 3.50
N SER A 636 24.30 -13.83 4.10
CA SER A 636 23.45 -14.79 3.38
C SER A 636 22.04 -14.28 3.11
N LEU A 637 21.61 -13.22 3.80
CA LEU A 637 20.24 -12.69 3.75
C LEU A 637 20.17 -11.29 3.17
N LEU A 638 21.17 -10.43 3.45
CA LEU A 638 21.15 -9.00 3.20
C LEU A 638 22.29 -8.54 2.30
N GLN A 639 22.05 -7.46 1.57
CA GLN A 639 23.05 -6.74 0.79
C GLN A 639 22.82 -5.24 0.86
N TYR A 640 23.91 -4.46 0.70
CA TYR A 640 23.80 -3.04 0.44
C TYR A 640 23.54 -2.78 -1.04
N SER A 641 22.73 -1.77 -1.30
CA SER A 641 22.40 -1.31 -2.65
C SER A 641 22.24 0.20 -2.70
N VAL A 642 22.42 0.81 -3.85
CA VAL A 642 22.09 2.21 -4.11
C VAL A 642 21.13 2.32 -5.28
N VAL A 643 20.19 3.26 -5.19
CA VAL A 643 19.27 3.60 -6.27
C VAL A 643 19.76 4.87 -6.96
N LEU A 644 19.95 4.79 -8.26
CA LEU A 644 20.43 5.86 -9.12
C LEU A 644 19.40 6.14 -10.22
N ASN A 645 19.17 7.40 -10.54
CA ASN A 645 18.47 7.75 -11.76
C ASN A 645 19.42 7.66 -12.97
N THR A 646 18.92 7.85 -14.18
CA THR A 646 19.70 7.74 -15.42
C THR A 646 20.90 8.69 -15.45
N MET A 647 20.74 9.92 -14.94
CA MET A 647 21.82 10.90 -14.91
C MET A 647 22.90 10.54 -13.87
N GLU A 648 22.47 10.13 -12.66
CA GLU A 648 23.38 9.67 -11.61
C GLU A 648 24.14 8.41 -12.05
N PHE A 649 23.47 7.50 -12.74
CA PHE A 649 24.11 6.28 -13.28
C PHE A 649 25.17 6.62 -14.33
N LYS A 650 24.88 7.55 -15.24
CA LYS A 650 25.86 8.07 -16.20
C LYS A 650 27.04 8.73 -15.50
N GLN A 651 26.77 9.61 -14.54
CA GLN A 651 27.79 10.29 -13.75
C GLN A 651 28.71 9.30 -13.01
N LEU A 652 28.15 8.22 -12.44
CA LEU A 652 28.93 7.17 -11.79
C LEU A 652 29.90 6.49 -12.78
N ASN A 653 29.43 6.17 -14.00
CA ASN A 653 30.30 5.61 -15.04
C ASN A 653 31.44 6.57 -15.46
N ASP A 654 31.14 7.86 -15.59
CA ASP A 654 32.16 8.90 -15.89
C ASP A 654 33.16 8.99 -14.74
N ILE A 655 32.73 8.92 -13.49
CA ILE A 655 33.59 8.91 -12.31
C ILE A 655 34.52 7.69 -12.33
N PHE A 656 34.01 6.48 -12.57
CA PHE A 656 34.87 5.28 -12.67
C PHE A 656 35.89 5.40 -13.79
N SER A 657 35.51 5.96 -14.95
CA SER A 657 36.44 6.22 -16.06
C SER A 657 37.59 7.15 -15.65
N LEU A 658 37.28 8.18 -14.85
CA LEU A 658 38.31 9.08 -14.30
C LEU A 658 39.17 8.44 -13.20
N MET A 659 38.54 7.59 -12.33
CA MET A 659 39.27 6.87 -11.27
C MET A 659 40.24 5.83 -11.83
N ILE A 660 39.90 5.19 -12.94
CA ILE A 660 40.75 4.25 -13.68
C ILE A 660 41.84 4.98 -14.46
N GLY A 661 41.63 6.26 -14.77
CA GLY A 661 42.54 7.07 -15.55
C GLY A 661 42.46 6.79 -17.05
N GLN A 662 41.29 6.45 -17.58
CA GLN A 662 41.09 6.18 -19.03
C GLN A 662 41.54 7.33 -19.94
N ASN A 663 41.54 8.57 -19.43
CA ASN A 663 41.98 9.76 -20.14
C ASN A 663 43.50 10.06 -19.95
N LEU A 664 44.23 9.14 -19.34
CA LEU A 664 45.67 9.28 -19.08
C LEU A 664 46.45 8.20 -19.82
N GLN A 665 47.71 8.49 -20.11
CA GLN A 665 48.66 7.50 -20.71
C GLN A 665 49.36 6.73 -19.56
N PRO A 666 49.15 5.41 -19.41
CA PRO A 666 49.65 4.61 -18.28
C PRO A 666 51.20 4.59 -18.18
N ASP A 667 51.88 4.66 -19.30
CA ASP A 667 53.35 4.54 -19.38
C ASP A 667 54.09 5.83 -19.00
N GLN A 668 53.38 6.91 -18.72
CA GLN A 668 53.99 8.16 -18.28
C GLN A 668 54.38 8.11 -16.79
N SER A 669 55.61 8.55 -16.46
CA SER A 669 56.09 8.65 -15.08
C SER A 669 55.19 9.52 -14.16
N SER A 670 54.34 10.36 -14.75
CA SER A 670 53.38 11.23 -14.06
C SER A 670 51.99 10.61 -13.86
N PHE A 671 51.71 9.37 -14.36
CA PHE A 671 50.40 8.74 -14.33
C PHE A 671 49.73 8.74 -12.92
N ARG A 672 50.43 8.17 -11.92
CA ARG A 672 49.95 8.13 -10.54
C ARG A 672 49.66 9.53 -9.97
N SER A 673 50.51 10.55 -10.33
CA SER A 673 50.29 11.93 -9.87
C SER A 673 49.08 12.59 -10.52
N LYS A 674 48.83 12.31 -11.81
CA LYS A 674 47.66 12.78 -12.54
C LYS A 674 46.38 12.09 -12.03
N LEU A 675 46.48 10.80 -11.70
CA LEU A 675 45.35 10.04 -11.12
C LEU A 675 44.87 10.66 -9.79
N VAL A 676 45.80 11.02 -8.87
CA VAL A 676 45.43 11.72 -7.63
C VAL A 676 44.76 13.07 -7.90
N LYS A 677 45.18 13.78 -8.97
CA LYS A 677 44.47 15.01 -9.38
C LYS A 677 43.03 14.71 -9.83
N ASN A 678 42.80 13.63 -10.59
CA ASN A 678 41.44 13.19 -10.96
C ASN A 678 40.56 12.92 -9.72
N TYR A 679 41.11 12.24 -8.71
CA TYR A 679 40.37 11.97 -7.45
C TYR A 679 39.97 13.27 -6.74
N ILE A 680 40.84 14.26 -6.70
CA ILE A 680 40.51 15.56 -6.14
C ILE A 680 39.41 16.27 -6.98
N ASN A 681 39.55 16.23 -8.32
CA ASN A 681 38.58 16.86 -9.21
C ASN A 681 37.19 16.20 -9.14
N ILE A 682 37.12 14.87 -9.01
CA ILE A 682 35.84 14.14 -8.80
C ILE A 682 35.12 14.72 -7.60
N GLN A 683 35.77 14.82 -6.44
CA GLN A 683 35.12 15.30 -5.22
C GLN A 683 34.72 16.77 -5.33
N ARG A 684 35.58 17.62 -5.84
CA ARG A 684 35.40 19.08 -5.85
C ARG A 684 34.60 19.62 -7.02
N GLN A 685 34.76 19.04 -8.20
CA GLN A 685 34.19 19.57 -9.45
C GLN A 685 32.97 18.78 -9.91
N LEU A 686 33.01 17.44 -9.85
CA LEU A 686 31.90 16.61 -10.27
C LEU A 686 30.84 16.45 -9.17
N LEU A 687 31.31 16.20 -7.94
CA LEU A 687 30.38 16.07 -6.79
C LEU A 687 30.17 17.41 -6.07
N ASP A 688 31.00 18.43 -6.39
CA ASP A 688 30.93 19.80 -5.83
C ASP A 688 30.88 19.83 -4.31
N MET A 689 31.70 18.98 -3.69
CA MET A 689 31.77 18.88 -2.25
C MET A 689 32.65 19.99 -1.67
N ASP A 690 32.16 20.60 -0.57
CA ASP A 690 32.96 21.58 0.18
C ASP A 690 33.95 20.85 1.11
N ILE A 691 35.00 20.31 0.51
CA ILE A 691 36.08 19.57 1.19
C ILE A 691 37.45 20.07 0.71
N SER A 692 38.40 20.18 1.64
CA SER A 692 39.73 20.64 1.30
C SER A 692 40.52 19.58 0.50
N ASN A 693 41.42 20.04 -0.38
CA ASN A 693 42.32 19.12 -1.10
C ASN A 693 43.17 18.26 -0.15
N SER A 694 43.52 18.80 1.04
CA SER A 694 44.26 18.08 2.07
C SER A 694 43.47 16.91 2.63
N ASP A 695 42.20 17.13 2.94
CA ASP A 695 41.32 16.11 3.52
C ASP A 695 41.01 15.00 2.51
N ILE A 696 40.81 15.36 1.23
CA ILE A 696 40.64 14.36 0.16
C ILE A 696 41.88 13.47 0.07
N ARG A 697 43.09 14.05 0.09
CA ARG A 697 44.34 13.29 -0.01
C ARG A 697 44.53 12.32 1.16
N LYS A 698 44.12 12.70 2.36
CA LYS A 698 44.24 11.89 3.60
C LYS A 698 43.12 10.87 3.74
N MET A 699 42.07 10.98 2.95
CA MET A 699 40.95 10.08 2.99
C MET A 699 41.36 8.64 2.62
N SER A 700 40.95 7.63 3.40
CA SER A 700 41.13 6.22 2.99
C SER A 700 40.41 5.95 1.67
N LEU A 701 40.92 5.03 0.87
CA LEU A 701 40.26 4.65 -0.40
C LEU A 701 38.88 4.07 -0.13
N ALA A 702 38.66 3.37 0.99
CA ALA A 702 37.34 2.87 1.40
C ALA A 702 36.34 4.01 1.63
N LYS A 703 36.73 5.05 2.40
CA LYS A 703 35.89 6.23 2.62
C LYS A 703 35.63 6.99 1.31
N TYR A 704 36.67 7.14 0.48
CA TYR A 704 36.57 7.77 -0.83
C TYR A 704 35.56 7.01 -1.73
N PHE A 705 35.67 5.68 -1.77
CA PHE A 705 34.82 4.80 -2.55
C PHE A 705 33.36 4.87 -2.06
N LYS A 706 33.13 4.80 -0.74
CA LYS A 706 31.80 4.99 -0.13
C LYS A 706 31.18 6.33 -0.50
N THR A 707 31.98 7.41 -0.51
CA THR A 707 31.48 8.75 -0.88
C THR A 707 31.03 8.79 -2.34
N VAL A 708 31.83 8.20 -3.24
CA VAL A 708 31.57 8.23 -4.69
C VAL A 708 30.42 7.28 -5.08
N THR A 709 30.41 6.07 -4.57
CA THR A 709 29.42 5.03 -4.93
C THR A 709 28.20 5.04 -4.05
N GLY A 710 28.32 5.52 -2.81
CA GLY A 710 27.30 5.37 -1.76
C GLY A 710 27.35 4.02 -1.06
N LEU A 711 28.21 3.08 -1.47
CA LEU A 711 28.28 1.71 -0.95
C LEU A 711 29.50 1.50 -0.03
N PRO A 712 29.30 0.92 1.17
CA PRO A 712 30.38 0.57 2.08
C PRO A 712 31.03 -0.77 1.67
N VAL A 713 31.69 -0.79 0.53
CA VAL A 713 32.31 -2.01 -0.01
C VAL A 713 33.51 -2.43 0.83
N GLN A 714 33.52 -3.70 1.24
CA GLN A 714 34.62 -4.31 1.97
C GLN A 714 35.68 -4.83 0.99
N ASN A 715 36.86 -4.22 1.03
CA ASN A 715 38.02 -4.64 0.23
C ASN A 715 39.30 -4.29 0.99
N GLU A 716 40.24 -5.22 1.10
CA GLU A 716 41.45 -5.05 1.86
C GLU A 716 42.29 -3.88 1.32
N LEU A 717 42.44 -3.73 -0.01
CA LEU A 717 43.20 -2.62 -0.62
C LEU A 717 42.56 -1.27 -0.33
N LEU A 718 41.22 -1.20 -0.33
CA LEU A 718 40.50 0.04 0.00
C LEU A 718 40.72 0.47 1.44
N ASN A 719 40.84 -0.48 2.38
CA ASN A 719 41.05 -0.19 3.79
C ASN A 719 42.54 0.14 4.11
N LYS A 720 43.48 -0.43 3.36
CA LYS A 720 44.88 -0.33 3.62
C LYS A 720 45.47 1.02 3.18
N TYR A 721 44.96 1.64 2.11
CA TYR A 721 45.58 2.81 1.48
C TYR A 721 44.72 4.08 1.52
N THR A 722 45.37 5.23 1.44
CA THR A 722 44.73 6.54 1.28
C THR A 722 44.87 7.04 -0.16
N VAL A 723 44.11 8.09 -0.53
CA VAL A 723 44.18 8.69 -1.88
C VAL A 723 45.60 9.17 -2.23
N ILE A 724 46.32 9.73 -1.26
CA ILE A 724 47.74 10.21 -1.55
C ILE A 724 48.72 9.06 -1.74
N ASP A 725 48.44 7.86 -1.18
CA ASP A 725 49.32 6.71 -1.32
C ASP A 725 49.34 6.18 -2.76
N LEU A 726 48.28 6.40 -3.55
CA LEU A 726 48.26 6.14 -4.99
C LEU A 726 49.43 6.78 -5.74
N LYS A 727 49.86 7.97 -5.26
CA LYS A 727 50.98 8.70 -5.88
C LYS A 727 52.34 8.06 -5.57
N ARG A 728 52.47 7.40 -4.41
CA ARG A 728 53.78 7.00 -3.83
C ARG A 728 54.02 5.51 -3.99
N GLY A 729 54.89 5.11 -4.90
CA GLY A 729 55.26 3.70 -5.08
C GLY A 729 55.91 3.08 -3.83
N SER A 730 56.57 3.88 -2.97
CA SER A 730 57.07 3.41 -1.67
C SER A 730 56.02 3.11 -0.63
N LYS A 731 54.82 3.71 -0.73
CA LYS A 731 53.68 3.48 0.16
C LYS A 731 52.71 2.44 -0.39
N MET A 732 52.37 2.52 -1.65
CA MET A 732 51.58 1.55 -2.39
C MET A 732 52.41 0.89 -3.49
N PRO A 733 52.96 -0.36 -3.24
CA PRO A 733 53.74 -1.11 -4.21
C PRO A 733 53.03 -1.27 -5.55
N GLN A 734 53.80 -1.52 -6.61
CA GLN A 734 53.25 -1.63 -7.96
C GLN A 734 52.21 -2.73 -8.10
N LEU A 735 52.41 -3.86 -7.49
CA LEU A 735 51.46 -4.98 -7.49
C LEU A 735 50.12 -4.58 -6.86
N ASP A 736 50.14 -3.93 -5.69
CA ASP A 736 48.91 -3.49 -5.01
C ASP A 736 48.18 -2.41 -5.82
N PHE A 737 48.94 -1.54 -6.49
CA PHE A 737 48.38 -0.53 -7.38
C PHE A 737 47.74 -1.12 -8.63
N GLU A 738 48.34 -2.11 -9.26
CA GLU A 738 47.77 -2.84 -10.40
C GLU A 738 46.55 -3.63 -10.01
N ASN A 739 46.54 -4.30 -8.85
CA ASN A 739 45.42 -5.01 -8.32
C ASN A 739 44.24 -4.06 -8.02
N TYR A 740 44.55 -2.87 -7.49
CA TYR A 740 43.54 -1.83 -7.29
C TYR A 740 42.92 -1.35 -8.62
N LEU A 741 43.74 -1.09 -9.66
CA LEU A 741 43.20 -0.73 -10.96
C LEU A 741 42.39 -1.85 -11.62
N LYS A 742 42.82 -3.10 -11.52
CA LYS A 742 42.07 -4.28 -11.98
C LYS A 742 40.73 -4.37 -11.27
N PHE A 743 40.69 -4.16 -9.96
CA PHE A 743 39.43 -4.09 -9.18
C PHE A 743 38.51 -3.00 -9.72
N LEU A 744 38.98 -1.79 -9.96
CA LEU A 744 38.17 -0.69 -10.49
C LEU A 744 37.66 -0.97 -11.92
N ILE A 745 38.50 -1.53 -12.80
CA ILE A 745 38.15 -1.86 -14.19
C ILE A 745 37.05 -2.91 -14.18
N SER A 746 37.23 -4.01 -13.45
CA SER A 746 36.22 -5.08 -13.36
C SER A 746 34.92 -4.62 -12.73
N SER A 747 34.99 -3.71 -11.75
CA SER A 747 33.79 -3.10 -11.15
C SER A 747 33.05 -2.21 -12.16
N SER A 748 33.78 -1.37 -12.90
CA SER A 748 33.19 -0.52 -13.95
C SER A 748 32.49 -1.33 -15.03
N GLU A 749 33.10 -2.44 -15.49
CA GLU A 749 32.50 -3.32 -16.48
C GLU A 749 31.22 -3.98 -15.95
N ARG A 750 31.23 -4.46 -14.70
CA ARG A 750 30.02 -5.05 -14.08
C ARG A 750 28.91 -4.02 -13.91
N ILE A 751 29.21 -2.78 -13.51
CA ILE A 751 28.23 -1.70 -13.44
C ILE A 751 27.64 -1.44 -14.83
N LYS A 752 28.43 -1.37 -15.88
CA LYS A 752 27.95 -1.19 -17.25
C LYS A 752 27.05 -2.35 -17.71
N ARG A 753 27.40 -3.59 -17.36
CA ARG A 753 26.59 -4.78 -17.66
C ARG A 753 25.30 -4.85 -16.84
N SER A 754 25.21 -4.17 -15.72
CA SER A 754 24.01 -4.17 -14.87
C SER A 754 22.76 -3.66 -15.60
N THR A 755 22.94 -2.83 -16.63
CA THR A 755 21.82 -2.39 -17.50
C THR A 755 21.24 -3.53 -18.33
N GLN A 756 21.99 -4.60 -18.56
CA GLN A 756 21.59 -5.76 -19.36
C GLN A 756 21.01 -6.90 -18.50
N VAL A 757 21.29 -6.93 -17.20
CA VAL A 757 21.02 -8.08 -16.28
C VAL A 757 19.91 -7.78 -15.28
N GLY A 758 18.95 -6.89 -15.58
CA GLY A 758 17.77 -6.70 -14.75
C GLY A 758 18.00 -5.93 -13.43
N GLN A 759 19.11 -5.23 -13.29
CA GLN A 759 19.34 -4.30 -12.17
C GLN A 759 18.73 -2.92 -12.44
N GLN A 760 17.57 -2.90 -13.07
CA GLN A 760 16.82 -1.68 -13.33
C GLN A 760 15.33 -1.91 -13.03
N PHE A 761 14.65 -0.85 -12.64
CA PHE A 761 13.21 -0.85 -12.44
C PHE A 761 12.61 0.48 -12.90
N ILE A 762 11.31 0.48 -13.12
CA ILE A 762 10.56 1.68 -13.55
C ILE A 762 9.69 2.14 -12.39
N SER A 763 9.85 3.40 -12.00
CA SER A 763 8.97 4.09 -11.08
C SER A 763 8.42 5.33 -11.79
N ASN A 764 7.09 5.43 -11.87
CA ASN A 764 6.38 6.53 -12.55
C ASN A 764 6.91 6.85 -13.97
N GLY A 765 7.15 5.82 -14.78
CA GLY A 765 7.66 5.98 -16.15
C GLY A 765 9.13 6.41 -16.25
N LYS A 766 9.87 6.46 -15.13
CA LYS A 766 11.31 6.76 -15.07
C LYS A 766 12.09 5.50 -14.78
N THR A 767 13.21 5.34 -15.45
CA THR A 767 14.13 4.23 -15.21
C THR A 767 15.10 4.59 -14.10
N TYR A 768 15.22 3.69 -13.13
CA TYR A 768 16.19 3.70 -12.05
C TYR A 768 17.07 2.46 -12.13
N TYR A 769 18.30 2.62 -11.69
CA TYR A 769 19.31 1.56 -11.63
C TYR A 769 19.66 1.30 -10.18
N TYR A 770 19.73 0.04 -9.76
CA TYR A 770 20.27 -0.29 -8.46
C TYR A 770 21.58 -1.05 -8.60
N ILE A 771 22.59 -0.55 -7.89
CA ILE A 771 23.94 -1.09 -7.84
C ILE A 771 24.13 -1.73 -6.46
N THR A 772 24.55 -2.98 -6.44
CA THR A 772 24.77 -3.75 -5.22
C THR A 772 26.23 -3.98 -4.93
N GLU A 773 26.57 -4.45 -3.74
CA GLU A 773 27.93 -4.86 -3.40
C GLU A 773 28.47 -5.93 -4.35
N GLN A 774 27.60 -6.78 -4.92
CA GLN A 774 28.00 -7.82 -5.86
C GLN A 774 28.62 -7.26 -7.15
N ASN A 775 28.33 -6.01 -7.52
CA ASN A 775 29.00 -5.33 -8.64
C ASN A 775 30.48 -5.10 -8.36
N PHE A 776 30.93 -5.22 -7.10
CA PHE A 776 32.30 -4.94 -6.65
C PHE A 776 33.07 -6.17 -6.14
N ILE A 777 32.41 -7.33 -6.02
CA ILE A 777 33.03 -8.59 -5.63
C ILE A 777 33.57 -9.26 -6.90
N ALA A 778 34.87 -9.62 -6.91
CA ALA A 778 35.41 -10.43 -8.01
C ALA A 778 34.65 -11.76 -8.10
N PRO A 779 34.26 -12.23 -9.29
CA PRO A 779 33.75 -13.58 -9.42
C PRO A 779 34.81 -14.53 -8.86
N VAL A 780 34.44 -15.40 -7.93
CA VAL A 780 35.26 -16.55 -7.54
C VAL A 780 35.40 -17.37 -8.82
N GLU A 781 36.59 -17.41 -9.39
CA GLU A 781 36.90 -18.37 -10.46
C GLU A 781 36.60 -19.75 -9.84
N LYS A 782 35.51 -20.38 -10.28
CA LYS A 782 35.31 -21.80 -10.03
C LYS A 782 36.50 -22.45 -10.74
N GLU A 783 37.48 -22.90 -9.94
CA GLU A 783 38.44 -23.89 -10.43
C GLU A 783 37.55 -25.01 -11.01
N THR A 784 37.51 -25.11 -12.31
CA THR A 784 36.97 -26.28 -13.00
C THR A 784 37.83 -27.48 -12.60
N PRO A 785 37.22 -28.55 -12.08
CA PRO A 785 37.94 -29.76 -11.69
C PRO A 785 38.62 -30.44 -12.85
#